data_60fcdbe3e375253ca33827ba283767ad
#
_entry.id   60fcdbe3e375253ca33827ba283767ad
#
_cell.length_a   1.000
_cell.length_b   1.000
_cell.length_c   1.000
_cell.angle_alpha   90.00
_cell.angle_beta   90.00
_cell.angle_gamma   90.00
#
_symmetry.space_group_name_H-M   'P 1'
#
loop_
_entity.id
_entity.type
_entity.pdbx_description
1 polymer ?
#
loop_
_entity_poly.entity_id
_entity_poly.type
_entity_poly.pdbx_seq_one_letter_code
_entity_poly.pdbx_strand_id
1 'polypeptide(L)'
;MLKNYQSINSLKVSSELLSFVNDELLNGIEISPKKFWLGFEKAVYELAPRNKELIDIREKLQKQIDEWHIQNKGKEIKLEEYKNFLKKIGYLKEEGPDFKIETNKVDSEIKEIAGPQLVVPIMNARYTLNAANARWVSLYDSLYGTNIIESEEGGSERYDPNRGQEVIKYVREFFDKYIPIDGTSWKNIAGLKVVNKDLIIFKDDYEYKLKDKNKFVGHRGESNKPSAIIIKNNNLHFEIIINPKAFSAAHDIAGISDVIAESAISTICDNEDSVAAVDSEDKVVCYRNWLGLMKGDLKIQFEKNGKKLERKLNPDRSFISKEGKDLKLHGRSLLLIRNVGHLMTNPSIILKNGNEIPEGIMDAFFTTAAALHDLKRKRNSRSGSVYIVKPKMHGPEETAFTDLVFSKVEKLLGLEENTCKIGIMDEERRTSVNLKECIRTLKKRVFFINTGFLDRTGDEMHTSMEAGPMIKKGEMKSSKWISAYENNNVDIGLKCGFSGKAQIGKGMWAMPDKMKEMIEDKINHPKAGANCAWVPSPTAASLHALHYHQVNIFDEQLKIKDRQQAKIDDLLNIPIANRPNWSVDEINSEISNSAQTLLGYVVRWIDQGVGCSKVPDINNIGLMEDRATLRISSQHIANWIHHGITTKIQVMEIMKEMAKVVDKQNQNDKKYVKMSDDFERSLAFKTACDLVFKGKEQPSGYTEPLLHYNRLKKKINQN
;
A
#
# COMPACT_ATOMS: atom_id res chain seq x y z
N MET A 1 11.09 -28.38 -17.23
CA MET A 1 10.92 -27.57 -16.01
C MET A 1 11.60 -28.09 -14.76
N LEU A 2 11.91 -29.36 -14.61
CA LEU A 2 12.49 -29.94 -13.36
C LEU A 2 14.04 -30.01 -13.35
N LYS A 3 14.75 -29.37 -14.25
CA LYS A 3 16.21 -29.54 -14.37
C LYS A 3 17.05 -28.87 -13.26
N ASN A 4 16.47 -27.99 -12.45
CA ASN A 4 17.23 -27.20 -11.47
C ASN A 4 16.71 -27.29 -10.02
N TYR A 5 16.12 -28.43 -9.63
CA TYR A 5 15.72 -28.65 -8.24
C TYR A 5 16.71 -29.55 -7.51
N GLN A 6 16.92 -29.24 -6.23
CA GLN A 6 17.69 -30.09 -5.31
C GLN A 6 16.76 -30.62 -4.20
N SER A 7 17.01 -31.88 -3.81
CA SER A 7 16.23 -32.48 -2.71
C SER A 7 16.83 -32.07 -1.37
N ILE A 8 15.99 -31.46 -0.53
CA ILE A 8 16.29 -31.13 0.86
C ILE A 8 15.26 -31.84 1.72
N ASN A 9 15.67 -32.92 2.38
CA ASN A 9 14.77 -33.86 3.05
C ASN A 9 13.69 -34.38 2.06
N SER A 10 12.41 -34.09 2.29
CA SER A 10 11.32 -34.46 1.38
C SER A 10 10.86 -33.33 0.44
N LEU A 11 11.47 -32.15 0.55
CA LEU A 11 11.17 -31.02 -0.34
C LEU A 11 12.06 -31.05 -1.58
N LYS A 12 11.54 -30.62 -2.72
CA LYS A 12 12.34 -30.26 -3.90
C LYS A 12 12.39 -28.74 -3.98
N VAL A 13 13.55 -28.17 -3.74
CA VAL A 13 13.77 -26.72 -3.72
C VAL A 13 14.53 -26.31 -4.98
N SER A 14 14.12 -25.24 -5.64
CA SER A 14 14.89 -24.72 -6.78
C SER A 14 16.31 -24.35 -6.35
N SER A 15 17.31 -24.65 -7.18
CA SER A 15 18.72 -24.44 -6.84
C SER A 15 19.04 -22.98 -6.53
N GLU A 16 18.40 -22.05 -7.23
CA GLU A 16 18.58 -20.62 -7.01
C GLU A 16 18.04 -20.17 -5.64
N LEU A 17 16.83 -20.59 -5.26
CA LEU A 17 16.28 -20.29 -3.95
C LEU A 17 17.10 -20.95 -2.85
N LEU A 18 17.55 -22.19 -3.05
CA LEU A 18 18.37 -22.91 -2.08
C LEU A 18 19.70 -22.21 -1.83
N SER A 19 20.40 -21.79 -2.89
CA SER A 19 21.65 -21.03 -2.79
C SER A 19 21.42 -19.69 -2.07
N PHE A 20 20.40 -18.93 -2.48
CA PHE A 20 20.05 -17.69 -1.80
C PHE A 20 19.81 -17.89 -0.30
N VAL A 21 19.02 -18.90 0.08
CA VAL A 21 18.72 -19.16 1.49
C VAL A 21 19.97 -19.54 2.27
N ASN A 22 20.78 -20.46 1.75
CA ASN A 22 21.94 -20.97 2.47
C ASN A 22 23.10 -19.97 2.54
N ASP A 23 23.38 -19.28 1.44
CA ASP A 23 24.60 -18.50 1.26
C ASP A 23 24.40 -17.02 1.59
N GLU A 24 23.19 -16.48 1.41
CA GLU A 24 22.89 -15.05 1.60
C GLU A 24 21.98 -14.80 2.80
N LEU A 25 20.81 -15.48 2.87
CA LEU A 25 19.76 -15.22 3.87
C LEU A 25 20.21 -15.63 5.27
N LEU A 26 20.69 -16.87 5.42
CA LEU A 26 21.11 -17.43 6.71
C LEU A 26 22.51 -17.01 7.14
N ASN A 27 23.28 -16.42 6.23
CA ASN A 27 24.63 -15.96 6.54
C ASN A 27 24.59 -14.75 7.49
N GLY A 28 25.19 -14.90 8.67
CA GLY A 28 25.23 -13.86 9.72
C GLY A 28 24.09 -13.93 10.74
N ILE A 29 23.23 -14.97 10.68
CA ILE A 29 22.26 -15.29 11.74
C ILE A 29 22.62 -16.64 12.40
N GLU A 30 22.13 -16.85 13.64
CA GLU A 30 22.55 -17.99 14.49
C GLU A 30 21.72 -19.27 14.23
N ILE A 31 21.39 -19.53 12.95
CA ILE A 31 20.62 -20.71 12.55
C ILE A 31 21.35 -21.39 11.42
N SER A 32 21.74 -22.66 11.64
CA SER A 32 22.37 -23.43 10.57
C SER A 32 21.37 -23.80 9.48
N PRO A 33 21.78 -23.88 8.20
CA PRO A 33 20.92 -24.31 7.11
C PRO A 33 20.19 -25.63 7.39
N LYS A 34 20.87 -26.61 7.96
CA LYS A 34 20.26 -27.91 8.33
C LYS A 34 19.11 -27.74 9.32
N LYS A 35 19.29 -26.93 10.38
CA LYS A 35 18.26 -26.66 11.40
C LYS A 35 17.09 -25.89 10.78
N PHE A 36 17.39 -24.90 9.93
CA PHE A 36 16.37 -24.10 9.26
C PHE A 36 15.49 -24.98 8.35
N TRP A 37 16.07 -25.72 7.41
CA TRP A 37 15.32 -26.53 6.47
C TRP A 37 14.50 -27.65 7.14
N LEU A 38 15.05 -28.29 8.18
CA LEU A 38 14.32 -29.31 8.93
C LEU A 38 13.10 -28.73 9.65
N GLY A 39 13.25 -27.58 10.29
CA GLY A 39 12.16 -26.91 10.99
C GLY A 39 11.15 -26.30 10.02
N PHE A 40 11.61 -25.73 8.91
CA PHE A 40 10.76 -25.20 7.84
C PHE A 40 9.89 -26.32 7.23
N GLU A 41 10.49 -27.42 6.82
CA GLU A 41 9.75 -28.57 6.29
C GLU A 41 8.66 -29.05 7.25
N LYS A 42 9.02 -29.25 8.53
CA LYS A 42 8.04 -29.65 9.56
C LYS A 42 6.89 -28.66 9.64
N ALA A 43 7.16 -27.36 9.68
CA ALA A 43 6.14 -26.34 9.75
C ALA A 43 5.25 -26.33 8.49
N VAL A 44 5.84 -26.46 7.30
CA VAL A 44 5.08 -26.52 6.05
C VAL A 44 4.10 -27.71 6.04
N TYR A 45 4.52 -28.90 6.43
CA TYR A 45 3.62 -30.06 6.47
C TYR A 45 2.54 -29.97 7.56
N GLU A 46 2.75 -29.23 8.62
CA GLU A 46 1.74 -28.92 9.62
C GLU A 46 0.73 -27.85 9.13
N LEU A 47 1.20 -26.85 8.38
CA LEU A 47 0.42 -25.68 8.00
C LEU A 47 -0.30 -25.83 6.65
N ALA A 48 0.32 -26.47 5.66
CA ALA A 48 -0.24 -26.54 4.30
C ALA A 48 -1.63 -27.24 4.23
N PRO A 49 -1.91 -28.33 4.98
CA PRO A 49 -3.24 -28.91 5.00
C PRO A 49 -4.30 -27.96 5.54
N ARG A 50 -3.97 -27.20 6.60
CA ARG A 50 -4.90 -26.22 7.18
C ARG A 50 -5.14 -25.05 6.23
N ASN A 51 -4.10 -24.59 5.52
CA ASN A 51 -4.23 -23.57 4.49
C ASN A 51 -5.23 -24.02 3.41
N LYS A 52 -5.09 -25.26 2.94
CA LYS A 52 -6.01 -25.81 1.93
C LYS A 52 -7.44 -25.89 2.46
N GLU A 53 -7.64 -26.38 3.69
CA GLU A 53 -8.96 -26.43 4.32
C GLU A 53 -9.65 -25.06 4.37
N LEU A 54 -8.89 -23.98 4.69
CA LEU A 54 -9.44 -22.64 4.73
C LEU A 54 -9.85 -22.13 3.34
N ILE A 55 -9.10 -22.47 2.30
CA ILE A 55 -9.50 -22.18 0.92
C ILE A 55 -10.77 -22.97 0.54
N ASP A 56 -10.84 -24.25 0.88
CA ASP A 56 -12.05 -25.08 0.63
C ASP A 56 -13.29 -24.51 1.38
N ILE A 57 -13.10 -23.91 2.56
CA ILE A 57 -14.17 -23.20 3.29
C ILE A 57 -14.65 -21.96 2.52
N ARG A 58 -13.76 -21.16 1.92
CA ARG A 58 -14.15 -20.01 1.08
C ARG A 58 -15.08 -20.45 -0.04
N GLU A 59 -14.67 -21.45 -0.81
CA GLU A 59 -15.43 -21.99 -1.94
C GLU A 59 -16.79 -22.54 -1.50
N LYS A 60 -16.84 -23.26 -0.38
CA LYS A 60 -18.09 -23.75 0.18
C LYS A 60 -19.05 -22.62 0.56
N LEU A 61 -18.55 -21.57 1.21
CA LEU A 61 -19.36 -20.41 1.61
C LEU A 61 -19.87 -19.66 0.39
N GLN A 62 -19.02 -19.44 -0.63
CA GLN A 62 -19.42 -18.79 -1.89
C GLN A 62 -20.54 -19.58 -2.56
N LYS A 63 -20.39 -20.90 -2.71
CA LYS A 63 -21.43 -21.75 -3.30
C LYS A 63 -22.76 -21.63 -2.55
N GLN A 64 -22.76 -21.62 -1.22
CA GLN A 64 -23.98 -21.48 -0.42
C GLN A 64 -24.63 -20.10 -0.62
N ILE A 65 -23.84 -19.03 -0.77
CA ILE A 65 -24.34 -17.67 -1.04
C ILE A 65 -24.94 -17.61 -2.44
N ASP A 66 -24.27 -18.18 -3.43
CA ASP A 66 -24.77 -18.26 -4.80
C ASP A 66 -26.12 -18.99 -4.87
N GLU A 67 -26.20 -20.17 -4.24
CA GLU A 67 -27.45 -20.95 -4.16
C GLU A 67 -28.59 -20.17 -3.51
N TRP A 68 -28.31 -19.41 -2.45
CA TRP A 68 -29.30 -18.58 -1.79
C TRP A 68 -29.82 -17.46 -2.72
N HIS A 69 -28.94 -16.77 -3.43
CA HIS A 69 -29.31 -15.74 -4.38
C HIS A 69 -30.09 -16.28 -5.57
N ILE A 70 -29.68 -17.44 -6.11
CA ILE A 70 -30.40 -18.13 -7.21
C ILE A 70 -31.84 -18.50 -6.78
N GLN A 71 -32.02 -19.05 -5.57
CA GLN A 71 -33.33 -19.39 -5.04
C GLN A 71 -34.23 -18.17 -4.77
N ASN A 72 -33.64 -17.02 -4.55
CA ASN A 72 -34.34 -15.76 -4.31
C ASN A 72 -34.32 -14.81 -5.52
N LYS A 73 -33.94 -15.30 -6.69
CA LYS A 73 -33.85 -14.50 -7.92
C LYS A 73 -35.19 -13.84 -8.25
N GLY A 74 -35.15 -12.53 -8.53
CA GLY A 74 -36.35 -11.75 -8.84
C GLY A 74 -37.20 -11.32 -7.65
N LYS A 75 -36.81 -11.70 -6.42
CA LYS A 75 -37.45 -11.20 -5.19
C LYS A 75 -36.61 -10.08 -4.60
N GLU A 76 -37.26 -9.19 -3.86
CA GLU A 76 -36.57 -8.20 -3.03
C GLU A 76 -35.75 -8.92 -1.95
N ILE A 77 -34.47 -8.54 -1.82
CA ILE A 77 -33.58 -9.10 -0.79
C ILE A 77 -33.98 -8.52 0.56
N LYS A 78 -34.66 -9.34 1.38
CA LYS A 78 -34.98 -8.97 2.75
C LYS A 78 -33.74 -9.15 3.63
N LEU A 79 -33.17 -8.04 4.06
CA LEU A 79 -31.87 -7.99 4.74
C LEU A 79 -31.81 -8.88 6.00
N GLU A 80 -32.88 -8.93 6.82
CA GLU A 80 -32.93 -9.79 7.99
C GLU A 80 -32.88 -11.29 7.64
N GLU A 81 -33.60 -11.71 6.58
CA GLU A 81 -33.54 -13.09 6.10
C GLU A 81 -32.13 -13.44 5.60
N TYR A 82 -31.50 -12.54 4.86
CA TYR A 82 -30.14 -12.69 4.35
C TYR A 82 -29.12 -12.74 5.50
N LYS A 83 -29.24 -11.85 6.48
CA LYS A 83 -28.36 -11.81 7.66
C LYS A 83 -28.44 -13.10 8.48
N ASN A 84 -29.65 -13.60 8.70
CA ASN A 84 -29.87 -14.87 9.40
C ASN A 84 -29.30 -16.07 8.63
N PHE A 85 -29.44 -16.06 7.30
CA PHE A 85 -28.79 -17.06 6.46
C PHE A 85 -27.27 -17.02 6.59
N LEU A 86 -26.64 -15.82 6.51
CA LEU A 86 -25.19 -15.66 6.65
C LEU A 86 -24.69 -16.13 8.03
N LYS A 87 -25.45 -15.89 9.11
CA LYS A 87 -25.15 -16.44 10.44
C LYS A 87 -25.24 -17.97 10.45
N LYS A 88 -26.31 -18.54 9.88
CA LYS A 88 -26.53 -19.99 9.83
C LYS A 88 -25.39 -20.74 9.14
N ILE A 89 -24.87 -20.22 8.03
CA ILE A 89 -23.75 -20.85 7.32
C ILE A 89 -22.37 -20.54 7.93
N GLY A 90 -22.30 -19.67 8.95
CA GLY A 90 -21.07 -19.27 9.63
C GLY A 90 -20.22 -18.25 8.85
N TYR A 91 -20.81 -17.59 7.85
CA TYR A 91 -20.17 -16.47 7.15
C TYR A 91 -20.07 -15.24 8.05
N LEU A 92 -21.17 -14.88 8.71
CA LEU A 92 -21.24 -13.85 9.73
C LEU A 92 -21.10 -14.50 11.11
N LYS A 93 -20.11 -14.07 11.88
CA LYS A 93 -19.84 -14.58 13.22
C LYS A 93 -20.55 -13.76 14.29
N GLU A 94 -20.84 -14.39 15.41
CA GLU A 94 -21.30 -13.70 16.60
C GLU A 94 -20.13 -12.90 17.21
N GLU A 95 -20.39 -11.64 17.55
CA GLU A 95 -19.40 -10.83 18.23
C GLU A 95 -19.23 -11.28 19.69
N GLY A 96 -18.01 -11.59 20.06
CA GLY A 96 -17.64 -11.83 21.45
C GLY A 96 -17.59 -10.53 22.29
N PRO A 97 -17.28 -10.64 23.60
CA PRO A 97 -17.22 -9.51 24.50
C PRO A 97 -16.19 -8.45 24.04
N ASP A 98 -16.34 -7.24 24.54
CA ASP A 98 -15.38 -6.16 24.22
C ASP A 98 -13.98 -6.48 24.76
N PHE A 99 -12.97 -6.02 24.04
CA PHE A 99 -11.56 -6.17 24.39
C PHE A 99 -10.73 -4.99 23.89
N LYS A 100 -9.50 -4.91 24.36
CA LYS A 100 -8.49 -4.00 23.80
C LYS A 100 -7.29 -4.80 23.31
N ILE A 101 -6.64 -4.30 22.26
CA ILE A 101 -5.40 -4.91 21.76
C ILE A 101 -4.30 -4.85 22.82
N GLU A 102 -3.48 -5.89 22.85
CA GLU A 102 -2.39 -6.09 23.80
C GLU A 102 -1.01 -5.94 23.13
N THR A 103 -0.98 -5.49 21.88
CA THR A 103 0.25 -5.31 21.12
C THR A 103 1.22 -4.38 21.83
N ASN A 104 2.46 -4.80 21.96
CA ASN A 104 3.55 -4.08 22.62
C ASN A 104 4.81 -4.07 21.75
N LYS A 105 5.89 -3.43 22.21
CA LYS A 105 7.16 -3.28 21.49
C LYS A 105 6.95 -2.73 20.06
N VAL A 106 6.14 -1.68 19.93
CA VAL A 106 5.79 -1.04 18.66
C VAL A 106 6.57 0.26 18.52
N ASP A 107 7.09 0.52 17.33
CA ASP A 107 7.84 1.75 17.02
C ASP A 107 6.91 2.97 17.01
N SER A 108 7.48 4.16 17.29
CA SER A 108 6.73 5.42 17.36
C SER A 108 6.01 5.75 16.05
N GLU A 109 6.56 5.35 14.92
CA GLU A 109 5.97 5.48 13.58
C GLU A 109 4.62 4.77 13.43
N ILE A 110 4.38 3.77 14.26
CA ILE A 110 3.11 3.02 14.25
C ILE A 110 2.12 3.60 15.26
N LYS A 111 2.60 3.97 16.47
CA LYS A 111 1.72 4.29 17.60
C LYS A 111 1.55 5.78 17.89
N GLU A 112 2.54 6.62 17.55
CA GLU A 112 2.60 8.02 17.99
C GLU A 112 2.64 9.03 16.84
N ILE A 113 3.20 8.64 15.69
CA ILE A 113 3.41 9.54 14.55
C ILE A 113 2.40 9.20 13.46
N ALA A 114 1.39 10.05 13.31
CA ALA A 114 0.48 9.96 12.18
C ALA A 114 1.11 10.57 10.93
N GLY A 115 0.97 9.92 9.78
CA GLY A 115 1.55 10.43 8.54
C GLY A 115 1.33 9.51 7.35
N PRO A 116 1.81 9.91 6.17
CA PRO A 116 1.69 9.13 4.95
C PRO A 116 2.38 7.78 5.06
N GLN A 117 1.78 6.76 4.44
CA GLN A 117 2.36 5.44 4.26
C GLN A 117 2.56 5.20 2.76
N LEU A 118 3.81 4.91 2.37
CA LEU A 118 4.18 4.67 0.99
C LEU A 118 4.10 3.18 0.68
N VAL A 119 3.69 2.81 -0.53
CA VAL A 119 3.72 1.42 -1.01
C VAL A 119 4.65 1.36 -2.21
N VAL A 120 5.54 0.36 -2.24
CA VAL A 120 6.54 0.22 -3.29
C VAL A 120 6.76 -1.24 -3.67
N PRO A 121 6.82 -1.59 -4.98
CA PRO A 121 7.15 -2.94 -5.43
C PRO A 121 8.58 -3.31 -5.04
N ILE A 122 8.73 -4.35 -4.20
CA ILE A 122 10.05 -4.76 -3.67
C ILE A 122 10.99 -5.29 -4.76
N MET A 123 10.48 -5.78 -5.88
CA MET A 123 11.32 -6.24 -7.00
C MET A 123 12.21 -5.14 -7.57
N ASN A 124 11.83 -3.87 -7.45
CA ASN A 124 12.60 -2.76 -7.98
C ASN A 124 13.44 -2.10 -6.88
N ALA A 125 14.70 -2.50 -6.76
CA ALA A 125 15.62 -1.98 -5.75
C ALA A 125 15.76 -0.45 -5.77
N ARG A 126 15.71 0.18 -6.95
CA ARG A 126 15.80 1.65 -7.10
C ARG A 126 14.57 2.33 -6.49
N TYR A 127 13.38 1.84 -6.80
CA TYR A 127 12.14 2.40 -6.25
C TYR A 127 12.05 2.15 -4.75
N THR A 128 12.45 0.98 -4.30
CA THR A 128 12.47 0.60 -2.89
C THR A 128 13.40 1.50 -2.06
N LEU A 129 14.62 1.78 -2.56
CA LEU A 129 15.54 2.73 -1.92
C LEU A 129 15.00 4.17 -1.93
N ASN A 130 14.33 4.58 -3.01
CA ASN A 130 13.68 5.90 -3.05
C ASN A 130 12.59 6.01 -2.00
N ALA A 131 11.75 4.99 -1.87
CA ALA A 131 10.67 4.95 -0.90
C ALA A 131 11.20 4.92 0.54
N ALA A 132 12.22 4.10 0.83
CA ALA A 132 12.87 4.06 2.14
C ALA A 132 13.44 5.43 2.55
N ASN A 133 14.00 6.17 1.60
CA ASN A 133 14.58 7.49 1.82
C ASN A 133 13.54 8.64 1.79
N ALA A 134 12.30 8.36 1.40
CA ALA A 134 11.22 9.35 1.32
C ALA A 134 10.67 9.79 2.68
N ARG A 135 11.33 9.41 3.79
CA ARG A 135 11.04 10.01 5.11
C ARG A 135 11.19 11.53 5.09
N TRP A 136 12.14 12.05 4.31
CA TRP A 136 12.45 13.46 4.21
C TRP A 136 12.49 13.88 2.74
N VAL A 137 11.52 14.70 2.35
CA VAL A 137 11.34 15.13 0.95
C VAL A 137 11.25 16.65 0.89
N SER A 138 11.89 17.25 -0.12
CA SER A 138 11.76 18.67 -0.40
C SER A 138 10.30 19.04 -0.70
N LEU A 139 9.75 19.91 0.11
CA LEU A 139 8.40 20.43 -0.10
C LEU A 139 8.39 21.43 -1.28
N TYR A 140 9.47 22.20 -1.42
CA TYR A 140 9.61 23.15 -2.54
C TYR A 140 9.62 22.40 -3.87
N ASP A 141 10.43 21.33 -4.01
CA ASP A 141 10.46 20.51 -5.23
C ASP A 141 9.11 19.85 -5.50
N SER A 142 8.43 19.40 -4.44
CA SER A 142 7.12 18.74 -4.57
C SER A 142 6.02 19.68 -5.04
N LEU A 143 6.02 20.92 -4.56
CA LEU A 143 5.09 21.96 -5.00
C LEU A 143 5.41 22.43 -6.41
N TYR A 144 6.70 22.69 -6.67
CA TYR A 144 7.16 23.17 -7.98
C TYR A 144 6.93 22.15 -9.09
N GLY A 145 7.11 20.86 -8.81
CA GLY A 145 7.02 19.78 -9.79
C GLY A 145 5.60 19.23 -10.06
N THR A 146 4.56 19.84 -9.48
CA THR A 146 3.17 19.32 -9.57
C THR A 146 2.17 20.39 -10.01
N ASN A 147 0.91 19.98 -10.24
CA ASN A 147 -0.17 20.88 -10.65
C ASN A 147 -0.77 21.75 -9.51
N ILE A 148 -0.16 21.73 -8.31
CA ILE A 148 -0.58 22.60 -7.20
C ILE A 148 -0.29 24.06 -7.49
N ILE A 149 0.92 24.32 -7.99
CA ILE A 149 1.29 25.65 -8.48
C ILE A 149 1.10 25.65 -9.99
N GLU A 150 0.22 26.51 -10.47
CA GLU A 150 -0.09 26.63 -11.90
C GLU A 150 1.17 26.99 -12.69
N SER A 151 1.32 26.41 -13.87
CA SER A 151 2.33 26.79 -14.86
C SER A 151 1.63 27.25 -16.12
N GLU A 152 2.21 28.22 -16.82
CA GLU A 152 1.74 28.55 -18.17
C GLU A 152 1.88 27.33 -19.08
N GLU A 153 0.92 27.12 -20.01
CA GLU A 153 0.94 26.03 -20.97
C GLU A 153 2.22 26.13 -21.83
N GLY A 154 3.00 25.05 -21.87
CA GLY A 154 4.25 25.00 -22.61
C GLY A 154 5.50 25.28 -21.76
N GLY A 155 5.42 25.11 -20.46
CA GLY A 155 6.48 25.38 -19.50
C GLY A 155 7.87 24.94 -19.94
N SER A 156 8.82 25.87 -19.88
CA SER A 156 10.24 25.70 -20.17
C SER A 156 10.84 24.57 -19.31
N GLU A 157 11.74 23.74 -19.87
CA GLU A 157 12.59 22.81 -19.08
C GLU A 157 13.49 23.54 -18.07
N ARG A 158 13.52 24.88 -18.11
CA ARG A 158 14.31 25.73 -17.22
C ARG A 158 13.46 26.16 -16.03
N TYR A 159 14.14 26.41 -14.91
CA TYR A 159 13.51 26.98 -13.71
C TYR A 159 12.85 28.34 -14.02
N ASP A 160 11.58 28.44 -13.59
CA ASP A 160 10.80 29.67 -13.65
C ASP A 160 10.82 30.37 -12.26
N PRO A 161 11.44 31.58 -12.14
CA PRO A 161 11.51 32.31 -10.87
C PRO A 161 10.14 32.72 -10.34
N ASN A 162 9.15 33.04 -11.19
CA ASN A 162 7.82 33.44 -10.76
C ASN A 162 7.10 32.27 -10.10
N ARG A 163 7.17 31.08 -10.72
CA ARG A 163 6.65 29.84 -10.12
C ARG A 163 7.35 29.51 -8.80
N GLY A 164 8.67 29.74 -8.72
CA GLY A 164 9.43 29.60 -7.49
C GLY A 164 8.94 30.52 -6.36
N GLN A 165 8.58 31.77 -6.67
CA GLN A 165 8.01 32.72 -5.70
C GLN A 165 6.62 32.25 -5.21
N GLU A 166 5.77 31.69 -6.07
CA GLU A 166 4.47 31.14 -5.64
C GLU A 166 4.65 29.91 -4.74
N VAL A 167 5.67 29.07 -4.96
CA VAL A 167 6.04 27.98 -4.04
C VAL A 167 6.41 28.53 -2.65
N ILE A 168 7.29 29.55 -2.60
CA ILE A 168 7.68 30.18 -1.34
C ILE A 168 6.46 30.76 -0.63
N LYS A 169 5.61 31.48 -1.35
CA LYS A 169 4.39 32.09 -0.83
C LYS A 169 3.44 31.01 -0.26
N TYR A 170 3.20 29.90 -0.98
CA TYR A 170 2.37 28.80 -0.52
C TYR A 170 2.85 28.26 0.83
N VAL A 171 4.15 27.98 0.97
CA VAL A 171 4.73 27.45 2.20
C VAL A 171 4.65 28.46 3.34
N ARG A 172 4.87 29.76 3.06
CA ARG A 172 4.75 30.83 4.07
C ARG A 172 3.32 30.97 4.58
N GLU A 173 2.33 30.91 3.70
CA GLU A 173 0.91 30.92 4.06
C GLU A 173 0.52 29.70 4.88
N PHE A 174 1.06 28.53 4.53
CA PHE A 174 0.87 27.31 5.32
C PHE A 174 1.44 27.45 6.73
N PHE A 175 2.64 28.03 6.86
CA PHE A 175 3.25 28.26 8.17
C PHE A 175 2.51 29.31 8.99
N ASP A 176 2.02 30.39 8.39
CA ASP A 176 1.21 31.40 9.07
C ASP A 176 -0.05 30.76 9.71
N LYS A 177 -0.63 29.78 9.05
CA LYS A 177 -1.84 29.11 9.52
C LYS A 177 -1.57 28.05 10.61
N TYR A 178 -0.50 27.26 10.47
CA TYR A 178 -0.28 26.08 11.33
C TYR A 178 0.92 26.20 12.26
N ILE A 179 1.83 27.11 12.01
CA ILE A 179 3.04 27.37 12.79
C ILE A 179 3.20 28.90 12.96
N PRO A 180 2.19 29.62 13.47
CA PRO A 180 2.18 31.09 13.45
C PRO A 180 3.30 31.69 14.30
N ILE A 181 3.79 32.82 13.83
CA ILE A 181 4.66 33.75 14.58
C ILE A 181 3.75 34.69 15.36
N ASP A 182 4.15 35.05 16.58
CA ASP A 182 3.42 36.04 17.37
C ASP A 182 3.74 37.45 16.86
N GLY A 183 2.73 38.19 16.44
CA GLY A 183 2.81 39.59 16.04
C GLY A 183 3.31 39.86 14.60
N THR A 184 3.67 38.82 13.79
CA THR A 184 4.04 38.98 12.40
C THR A 184 3.73 37.75 11.55
N SER A 185 3.99 37.81 10.24
CA SER A 185 3.80 36.73 9.29
C SER A 185 5.12 36.17 8.81
N TRP A 186 5.16 34.86 8.50
CA TRP A 186 6.29 34.20 7.84
C TRP A 186 6.66 34.84 6.50
N LYS A 187 5.73 35.52 5.84
CA LYS A 187 6.00 36.25 4.58
C LYS A 187 6.95 37.42 4.75
N ASN A 188 7.06 37.96 5.96
CA ASN A 188 7.75 39.24 6.21
C ASN A 188 9.09 39.05 6.95
N ILE A 189 9.53 37.83 7.20
CA ILE A 189 10.74 37.58 7.97
C ILE A 189 12.00 37.84 7.15
N ALA A 190 13.04 38.35 7.82
CA ALA A 190 14.34 38.65 7.24
C ALA A 190 15.47 37.71 7.70
N GLY A 191 15.23 36.89 8.73
CA GLY A 191 16.22 35.93 9.19
C GLY A 191 15.79 35.13 10.46
N LEU A 192 16.59 34.15 10.79
CA LEU A 192 16.37 33.22 11.90
C LEU A 192 17.68 33.03 12.68
N LYS A 193 17.60 33.04 14.00
CA LYS A 193 18.71 32.66 14.92
C LYS A 193 18.20 31.94 16.13
N VAL A 194 19.06 31.25 16.86
CA VAL A 194 18.73 30.60 18.13
C VAL A 194 19.42 31.35 19.28
N VAL A 195 18.65 31.81 20.24
CA VAL A 195 19.15 32.53 21.43
C VAL A 195 18.46 31.98 22.66
N ASN A 196 19.23 31.64 23.68
CA ASN A 196 18.70 31.17 24.96
C ASN A 196 17.65 30.06 24.84
N LYS A 197 17.90 29.08 23.93
CA LYS A 197 17.00 27.94 23.62
C LYS A 197 15.71 28.28 22.88
N ASP A 198 15.52 29.54 22.48
CA ASP A 198 14.37 29.97 21.69
C ASP A 198 14.79 30.25 20.25
N LEU A 199 13.87 29.98 19.32
CA LEU A 199 13.97 30.46 17.95
C LEU A 199 13.59 31.95 17.92
N ILE A 200 14.51 32.79 17.51
CA ILE A 200 14.29 34.21 17.29
C ILE A 200 14.17 34.48 15.78
N ILE A 201 13.12 35.16 15.41
CA ILE A 201 12.74 35.48 14.05
C ILE A 201 12.87 37.00 13.86
N PHE A 202 13.57 37.42 12.79
CA PHE A 202 13.79 38.82 12.52
C PHE A 202 12.87 39.35 11.45
N LYS A 203 12.41 40.58 11.65
CA LYS A 203 11.80 41.45 10.65
C LYS A 203 12.23 42.85 10.94
N ASP A 204 12.98 43.46 10.02
CA ASP A 204 13.63 44.75 10.24
C ASP A 204 14.46 44.71 11.54
N ASP A 205 14.32 45.66 12.43
CA ASP A 205 15.01 45.75 13.72
C ASP A 205 14.25 45.02 14.88
N TYR A 206 13.15 44.33 14.56
CA TYR A 206 12.32 43.68 15.58
C TYR A 206 12.56 42.19 15.64
N GLU A 207 12.47 41.67 16.88
CA GLU A 207 12.58 40.24 17.17
C GLU A 207 11.22 39.67 17.52
N TYR A 208 10.89 38.54 16.93
CA TYR A 208 9.63 37.79 17.12
C TYR A 208 9.92 36.35 17.53
N LYS A 209 8.90 35.66 18.04
CA LYS A 209 8.96 34.24 18.41
C LYS A 209 7.77 33.50 17.80
N LEU A 210 7.87 32.18 17.74
CA LEU A 210 6.70 31.35 17.44
C LEU A 210 5.63 31.58 18.53
N LYS A 211 4.37 31.62 18.13
CA LYS A 211 3.24 31.69 19.05
C LYS A 211 3.23 30.51 20.02
N ASP A 212 3.55 29.30 19.54
CA ASP A 212 3.88 28.13 20.37
C ASP A 212 5.39 27.83 20.26
N LYS A 213 6.13 28.25 21.27
CA LYS A 213 7.59 28.07 21.36
C LYS A 213 8.02 26.58 21.43
N ASN A 214 7.11 25.66 21.83
CA ASN A 214 7.42 24.23 21.92
C ASN A 214 7.56 23.58 20.55
N LYS A 215 7.06 24.22 19.49
CA LYS A 215 7.25 23.74 18.12
C LYS A 215 8.69 23.82 17.63
N PHE A 216 9.51 24.73 18.17
CA PHE A 216 10.95 24.74 17.90
C PHE A 216 11.63 23.62 18.70
N VAL A 217 12.34 22.70 18.03
CA VAL A 217 12.98 21.55 18.68
C VAL A 217 14.49 21.50 18.48
N GLY A 218 15.05 22.22 17.52
CA GLY A 218 16.48 22.23 17.30
C GLY A 218 16.94 22.92 16.02
N HIS A 219 18.25 22.87 15.77
CA HIS A 219 18.87 23.51 14.63
C HIS A 219 20.13 22.75 14.17
N ARG A 220 20.64 23.13 13.00
CA ARG A 220 21.96 22.71 12.52
C ARG A 220 22.83 23.96 12.28
N GLY A 221 24.12 23.82 12.50
CA GLY A 221 25.08 24.93 12.41
C GLY A 221 25.14 25.76 13.71
N GLU A 222 25.76 26.92 13.63
CA GLU A 222 25.92 27.84 14.77
C GLU A 222 24.58 28.46 15.17
N SER A 223 24.33 28.64 16.47
CA SER A 223 23.08 29.20 16.99
C SER A 223 22.75 30.59 16.44
N ASN A 224 23.75 31.42 16.25
CA ASN A 224 23.58 32.80 15.71
C ASN A 224 23.44 32.80 14.16
N LYS A 225 23.85 31.71 13.48
CA LYS A 225 23.77 31.56 12.02
C LYS A 225 23.46 30.13 11.65
N PRO A 226 22.26 29.64 11.99
CA PRO A 226 21.90 28.27 11.72
C PRO A 226 21.81 27.99 10.20
N SER A 227 22.24 26.79 9.80
CA SER A 227 22.06 26.31 8.43
C SER A 227 20.74 25.58 8.23
N ALA A 228 20.08 25.18 9.34
CA ALA A 228 18.73 24.68 9.33
C ALA A 228 18.04 24.87 10.69
N ILE A 229 16.73 25.02 10.66
CA ILE A 229 15.84 25.05 11.83
C ILE A 229 14.89 23.86 11.77
N ILE A 230 14.70 23.16 12.90
CA ILE A 230 13.76 22.06 13.02
C ILE A 230 12.55 22.50 13.81
N ILE A 231 11.39 22.35 13.19
CA ILE A 231 10.08 22.64 13.77
C ILE A 231 9.26 21.35 13.83
N LYS A 232 8.58 21.10 14.96
CA LYS A 232 7.70 19.96 15.17
C LYS A 232 6.25 20.43 15.29
N ASN A 233 5.35 19.81 14.54
CA ASN A 233 3.91 20.05 14.62
C ASN A 233 3.15 18.73 14.42
N ASN A 234 2.21 18.41 15.32
CA ASN A 234 1.47 17.14 15.33
C ASN A 234 2.39 15.89 15.20
N ASN A 235 3.52 15.91 15.91
CA ASN A 235 4.57 14.89 15.90
C ASN A 235 5.36 14.72 14.60
N LEU A 236 5.07 15.49 13.57
CA LEU A 236 5.85 15.57 12.32
C LEU A 236 6.79 16.78 12.34
N HIS A 237 7.85 16.72 11.54
CA HIS A 237 8.85 17.77 11.50
C HIS A 237 8.94 18.44 10.13
N PHE A 238 9.29 19.73 10.17
CA PHE A 238 9.85 20.48 9.05
C PHE A 238 11.30 20.85 9.36
N GLU A 239 12.19 20.64 8.38
CA GLU A 239 13.53 21.19 8.39
C GLU A 239 13.60 22.36 7.44
N ILE A 240 13.68 23.59 7.96
CA ILE A 240 13.81 24.81 7.20
C ILE A 240 15.29 25.01 6.89
N ILE A 241 15.69 24.86 5.62
CA ILE A 241 17.07 24.99 5.17
C ILE A 241 17.40 26.45 4.90
N ILE A 242 18.47 26.96 5.53
CA ILE A 242 18.94 28.33 5.36
C ILE A 242 20.25 28.31 4.58
N ASN A 243 20.19 28.74 3.34
CA ASN A 243 21.36 28.88 2.47
C ASN A 243 21.16 30.05 1.50
N PRO A 244 21.52 31.27 1.90
CA PRO A 244 21.35 32.47 1.06
C PRO A 244 22.08 32.42 -0.29
N LYS A 245 23.07 31.51 -0.45
CA LYS A 245 23.81 31.33 -1.69
C LYS A 245 23.14 30.37 -2.67
N ALA A 246 22.10 29.66 -2.24
CA ALA A 246 21.37 28.76 -3.12
C ALA A 246 20.55 29.57 -4.13
N PHE A 247 20.44 29.02 -5.34
CA PHE A 247 19.65 29.66 -6.41
C PHE A 247 18.17 29.81 -6.01
N SER A 248 17.61 28.81 -5.32
CA SER A 248 16.24 28.84 -4.81
C SER A 248 15.97 29.89 -3.74
N ALA A 249 17.02 30.39 -3.06
CA ALA A 249 16.92 31.46 -2.07
C ALA A 249 17.10 32.87 -2.64
N ALA A 250 17.33 33.03 -3.95
CA ALA A 250 17.65 34.31 -4.57
C ALA A 250 16.58 35.40 -4.35
N HIS A 251 15.34 34.99 -4.10
CA HIS A 251 14.19 35.87 -3.85
C HIS A 251 13.63 35.75 -2.42
N ASP A 252 14.34 35.10 -1.51
CA ASP A 252 13.95 34.95 -0.11
C ASP A 252 14.88 35.77 0.80
N ILE A 253 14.38 36.85 1.39
CA ILE A 253 15.14 37.76 2.23
C ILE A 253 15.75 37.05 3.46
N ALA A 254 15.03 36.05 4.01
CA ALA A 254 15.51 35.25 5.14
C ALA A 254 16.56 34.21 4.72
N GLY A 255 16.85 34.07 3.43
CA GLY A 255 17.81 33.09 2.89
C GLY A 255 17.34 31.64 2.98
N ILE A 256 16.04 31.40 3.10
CA ILE A 256 15.48 30.06 3.12
C ILE A 256 15.50 29.50 1.71
N SER A 257 16.24 28.42 1.52
CA SER A 257 16.43 27.79 0.21
C SER A 257 15.52 26.60 -0.04
N ASP A 258 15.00 25.98 1.03
CA ASP A 258 14.08 24.85 0.95
C ASP A 258 13.39 24.61 2.29
N VAL A 259 12.30 23.88 2.26
CA VAL A 259 11.65 23.26 3.42
C VAL A 259 11.55 21.76 3.16
N ILE A 260 12.23 20.98 3.98
CA ILE A 260 12.17 19.53 3.91
C ILE A 260 11.07 19.06 4.86
N ALA A 261 10.05 18.39 4.35
CA ALA A 261 8.97 17.81 5.15
C ALA A 261 9.31 16.39 5.55
N GLU A 262 9.05 16.04 6.82
CA GLU A 262 8.98 14.64 7.25
C GLU A 262 7.72 14.04 6.62
N SER A 263 7.89 13.05 5.77
CA SER A 263 6.90 12.64 4.75
C SER A 263 6.46 11.19 4.92
N ALA A 264 7.09 10.23 4.26
CA ALA A 264 6.73 8.81 4.38
C ALA A 264 7.19 8.27 5.74
N ILE A 265 6.28 8.23 6.70
CA ILE A 265 6.58 7.76 8.06
C ILE A 265 6.83 6.26 8.08
N SER A 266 6.03 5.52 7.34
CA SER A 266 6.23 4.10 7.08
C SER A 266 6.13 3.80 5.58
N THR A 267 6.77 2.70 5.16
CA THR A 267 6.76 2.24 3.78
C THR A 267 6.50 0.75 3.75
N ILE A 268 5.49 0.33 3.00
CA ILE A 268 5.21 -1.07 2.70
C ILE A 268 6.05 -1.47 1.49
N CYS A 269 7.05 -2.32 1.72
CA CYS A 269 7.75 -3.05 0.67
C CYS A 269 6.82 -4.18 0.22
N ASP A 270 6.28 -4.08 -0.98
CA ASP A 270 5.21 -4.96 -1.42
C ASP A 270 5.74 -6.16 -2.20
N ASN A 271 5.42 -7.36 -1.72
CA ASN A 271 5.72 -8.64 -2.35
C ASN A 271 4.45 -9.29 -2.94
N GLU A 272 3.36 -8.53 -3.09
CA GLU A 272 2.04 -9.01 -3.48
C GLU A 272 1.55 -8.28 -4.74
N ASP A 273 0.57 -7.37 -4.65
CA ASP A 273 -0.18 -6.83 -5.80
C ASP A 273 0.66 -5.98 -6.77
N SER A 274 1.72 -5.34 -6.30
CA SER A 274 2.56 -4.48 -7.14
C SER A 274 3.74 -5.19 -7.82
N VAL A 275 3.90 -6.51 -7.63
CA VAL A 275 4.97 -7.29 -8.25
C VAL A 275 4.42 -8.43 -9.10
N ALA A 276 5.16 -8.82 -10.14
CA ALA A 276 4.90 -9.98 -10.98
C ALA A 276 5.92 -11.08 -10.67
N ALA A 277 5.85 -11.64 -9.47
CA ALA A 277 6.78 -12.66 -8.96
C ALA A 277 6.12 -14.05 -9.01
N VAL A 278 6.43 -14.83 -10.06
CA VAL A 278 5.72 -16.06 -10.37
C VAL A 278 6.53 -17.34 -10.17
N ASP A 279 7.85 -17.23 -10.00
CA ASP A 279 8.78 -18.35 -9.83
C ASP A 279 9.91 -18.03 -8.85
N SER A 280 10.88 -18.96 -8.73
CA SER A 280 12.01 -18.80 -7.82
C SER A 280 12.91 -17.63 -8.16
N GLU A 281 13.14 -17.36 -9.45
CA GLU A 281 13.98 -16.26 -9.90
C GLU A 281 13.39 -14.92 -9.43
N ASP A 282 12.10 -14.72 -9.69
CA ASP A 282 11.39 -13.51 -9.28
C ASP A 282 11.34 -13.37 -7.75
N LYS A 283 11.04 -14.46 -7.02
CA LYS A 283 10.96 -14.43 -5.55
C LYS A 283 12.31 -14.17 -4.91
N VAL A 284 13.39 -14.72 -5.46
CA VAL A 284 14.75 -14.44 -4.96
C VAL A 284 15.12 -12.97 -5.13
N VAL A 285 14.73 -12.32 -6.22
CA VAL A 285 14.91 -10.87 -6.38
C VAL A 285 14.20 -10.10 -5.26
N CYS A 286 12.94 -10.45 -4.99
CA CYS A 286 12.17 -9.82 -3.92
C CYS A 286 12.82 -10.01 -2.55
N TYR A 287 13.18 -11.24 -2.20
CA TYR A 287 13.78 -11.56 -0.92
C TYR A 287 15.19 -10.98 -0.75
N ARG A 288 15.98 -10.93 -1.83
CA ARG A 288 17.32 -10.32 -1.81
C ARG A 288 17.26 -8.82 -1.58
N ASN A 289 16.33 -8.12 -2.20
CA ASN A 289 16.11 -6.70 -1.97
C ASN A 289 15.66 -6.44 -0.53
N TRP A 290 14.74 -7.24 0.00
CA TRP A 290 14.33 -7.14 1.40
C TRP A 290 15.49 -7.43 2.36
N LEU A 291 16.27 -8.46 2.10
CA LEU A 291 17.46 -8.79 2.87
C LEU A 291 18.47 -7.64 2.90
N GLY A 292 18.73 -7.03 1.74
CA GLY A 292 19.66 -5.89 1.64
C GLY A 292 19.17 -4.65 2.40
N LEU A 293 17.84 -4.41 2.45
CA LEU A 293 17.26 -3.37 3.30
C LEU A 293 17.46 -3.68 4.78
N MET A 294 17.23 -4.92 5.21
CA MET A 294 17.38 -5.35 6.60
C MET A 294 18.85 -5.42 7.04
N LYS A 295 19.75 -5.79 6.15
CA LYS A 295 21.20 -5.65 6.35
C LYS A 295 21.66 -4.19 6.32
N GLY A 296 20.92 -3.31 5.66
CA GLY A 296 21.26 -1.90 5.47
C GLY A 296 22.37 -1.68 4.44
N ASP A 297 22.61 -2.64 3.56
CA ASP A 297 23.65 -2.62 2.53
C ASP A 297 23.10 -2.61 1.09
N LEU A 298 21.77 -2.61 0.92
CA LEU A 298 21.17 -2.45 -0.40
C LEU A 298 21.66 -1.18 -1.05
N LYS A 299 22.24 -1.30 -2.23
CA LYS A 299 22.71 -0.19 -3.05
C LYS A 299 22.55 -0.48 -4.52
N ILE A 300 22.33 0.57 -5.28
CA ILE A 300 22.29 0.50 -6.74
C ILE A 300 23.16 1.60 -7.35
N GLN A 301 23.73 1.31 -8.49
CA GLN A 301 24.43 2.27 -9.32
C GLN A 301 23.60 2.53 -10.58
N PHE A 302 23.47 3.78 -10.98
CA PHE A 302 22.78 4.18 -12.19
C PHE A 302 23.43 5.45 -12.75
N GLU A 303 23.25 5.68 -14.04
CA GLU A 303 23.73 6.86 -14.72
C GLU A 303 22.60 7.90 -14.86
N LYS A 304 22.89 9.14 -14.52
CA LYS A 304 22.00 10.29 -14.75
C LYS A 304 22.83 11.47 -15.24
N ASN A 305 22.48 12.02 -16.41
CA ASN A 305 23.17 13.16 -17.03
C ASN A 305 24.68 12.92 -17.18
N GLY A 306 25.09 11.73 -17.63
CA GLY A 306 26.50 11.35 -17.80
C GLY A 306 27.31 11.12 -16.51
N LYS A 307 26.65 11.17 -15.34
CA LYS A 307 27.29 10.93 -14.04
C LYS A 307 26.83 9.61 -13.45
N LYS A 308 27.77 8.76 -13.00
CA LYS A 308 27.48 7.56 -12.21
C LYS A 308 27.09 8.00 -10.80
N LEU A 309 25.91 7.60 -10.39
CA LEU A 309 25.33 7.86 -9.07
C LEU A 309 25.13 6.54 -8.34
N GLU A 310 25.46 6.50 -7.05
CA GLU A 310 25.12 5.42 -6.14
C GLU A 310 23.96 5.85 -5.27
N ARG A 311 22.94 4.99 -5.16
CA ARG A 311 21.84 5.18 -4.21
C ARG A 311 21.89 4.06 -3.17
N LYS A 312 21.77 4.46 -1.91
CA LYS A 312 21.76 3.60 -0.71
C LYS A 312 20.82 4.20 0.34
N LEU A 313 20.62 3.49 1.44
CA LEU A 313 19.84 4.00 2.56
C LEU A 313 20.50 5.23 3.19
N ASN A 314 19.70 6.28 3.41
CA ASN A 314 20.16 7.49 4.07
C ASN A 314 20.52 7.24 5.55
N PRO A 315 21.54 7.92 6.10
CA PRO A 315 21.78 7.92 7.54
C PRO A 315 20.67 8.66 8.29
N ASP A 316 20.65 8.51 9.61
CA ASP A 316 19.83 9.37 10.48
C ASP A 316 20.31 10.81 10.40
N ARG A 317 19.39 11.76 10.60
CA ARG A 317 19.64 13.19 10.53
C ARG A 317 20.07 13.72 11.90
N SER A 318 21.17 14.45 11.97
CA SER A 318 21.73 14.98 13.21
C SER A 318 21.52 16.47 13.31
N PHE A 319 21.11 16.92 14.50
CA PHE A 319 20.85 18.32 14.84
C PHE A 319 21.33 18.59 16.28
N ILE A 320 21.28 19.83 16.67
CA ILE A 320 21.45 20.29 18.04
C ILE A 320 20.04 20.61 18.56
N SER A 321 19.60 19.94 19.65
CA SER A 321 18.31 20.24 20.26
C SER A 321 18.28 21.64 20.87
N LYS A 322 17.09 22.14 21.18
CA LYS A 322 16.93 23.42 21.88
C LYS A 322 17.65 23.45 23.23
N GLU A 323 17.90 22.30 23.87
CA GLU A 323 18.67 22.17 25.10
C GLU A 323 20.18 22.13 24.87
N GLY A 324 20.65 22.17 23.62
CA GLY A 324 22.07 22.12 23.25
C GLY A 324 22.65 20.70 23.24
N LYS A 325 21.81 19.66 23.23
CA LYS A 325 22.21 18.24 23.16
C LYS A 325 22.07 17.71 21.74
N ASP A 326 22.74 16.61 21.45
CA ASP A 326 22.55 15.89 20.20
C ASP A 326 21.10 15.45 20.05
N LEU A 327 20.50 15.79 18.89
CA LEU A 327 19.19 15.35 18.47
C LEU A 327 19.34 14.55 17.17
N LYS A 328 18.90 13.28 17.20
CA LYS A 328 18.88 12.42 16.02
C LYS A 328 17.46 12.09 15.64
N LEU A 329 17.10 12.40 14.40
CA LEU A 329 15.83 12.01 13.78
C LEU A 329 16.06 10.89 12.77
N HIS A 330 15.09 9.97 12.65
CA HIS A 330 15.18 8.88 11.69
C HIS A 330 15.35 9.40 10.27
N GLY A 331 16.38 8.97 9.58
CA GLY A 331 16.65 9.38 8.19
C GLY A 331 15.83 8.61 7.15
N ARG A 332 15.18 7.53 7.57
CA ARG A 332 14.45 6.58 6.72
C ARG A 332 13.04 6.36 7.23
N SER A 333 12.16 5.99 6.32
CA SER A 333 10.84 5.43 6.61
C SER A 333 10.98 4.13 7.40
N LEU A 334 10.06 3.84 8.32
CA LEU A 334 9.95 2.51 8.92
C LEU A 334 9.46 1.54 7.83
N LEU A 335 10.25 0.53 7.54
CA LEU A 335 9.95 -0.45 6.48
C LEU A 335 9.12 -1.60 7.04
N LEU A 336 8.01 -1.87 6.35
CA LEU A 336 7.13 -3.02 6.55
C LEU A 336 7.22 -3.89 5.29
N ILE A 337 6.90 -5.18 5.39
CA ILE A 337 6.80 -6.08 4.24
C ILE A 337 5.36 -6.57 4.08
N ARG A 338 4.77 -6.46 2.89
CA ARG A 338 3.51 -7.14 2.57
C ARG A 338 3.83 -8.48 1.94
N ASN A 339 3.48 -9.57 2.64
CA ASN A 339 3.54 -10.92 2.12
C ASN A 339 2.28 -11.21 1.29
N VAL A 340 2.28 -12.31 0.53
CA VAL A 340 1.06 -12.72 -0.20
C VAL A 340 0.02 -13.34 0.74
N GLY A 341 -1.23 -13.43 0.27
CA GLY A 341 -2.36 -14.06 0.95
C GLY A 341 -2.24 -15.58 1.09
N HIS A 342 -3.38 -16.26 1.26
CA HIS A 342 -3.42 -17.72 1.49
C HIS A 342 -3.71 -18.54 0.23
N LEU A 343 -4.14 -17.89 -0.88
CA LEU A 343 -4.62 -18.62 -2.07
C LEU A 343 -3.48 -19.22 -2.89
N MET A 344 -2.46 -18.42 -3.20
CA MET A 344 -1.48 -18.78 -4.20
C MET A 344 -0.46 -19.81 -3.72
N THR A 345 -0.01 -20.64 -4.64
CA THR A 345 1.14 -21.53 -4.52
C THR A 345 2.29 -21.03 -5.38
N ASN A 346 3.50 -21.54 -5.14
CA ASN A 346 4.67 -21.12 -5.90
C ASN A 346 5.55 -22.32 -6.24
N PRO A 347 6.01 -22.45 -7.49
CA PRO A 347 6.82 -23.57 -7.96
C PRO A 347 8.25 -23.57 -7.39
N SER A 348 8.67 -22.54 -6.66
CA SER A 348 10.02 -22.49 -6.06
C SER A 348 10.32 -23.68 -5.16
N ILE A 349 9.29 -24.25 -4.52
CA ILE A 349 9.40 -25.44 -3.68
C ILE A 349 8.25 -26.40 -3.99
N ILE A 350 8.57 -27.66 -4.27
CA ILE A 350 7.63 -28.73 -4.50
C ILE A 350 7.62 -29.67 -3.29
N LEU A 351 6.42 -29.93 -2.78
CA LEU A 351 6.19 -30.83 -1.64
C LEU A 351 6.27 -32.31 -2.06
N LYS A 352 6.36 -33.23 -1.08
CA LYS A 352 6.44 -34.68 -1.32
C LYS A 352 5.30 -35.23 -2.17
N ASN A 353 4.11 -34.66 -2.06
CA ASN A 353 2.92 -35.05 -2.83
C ASN A 353 2.90 -34.48 -4.26
N GLY A 354 3.92 -33.75 -4.67
CA GLY A 354 4.02 -33.11 -5.99
C GLY A 354 3.37 -31.73 -6.09
N ASN A 355 2.70 -31.25 -5.05
CA ASN A 355 2.10 -29.92 -5.04
C ASN A 355 3.15 -28.83 -4.80
N GLU A 356 2.89 -27.63 -5.33
CA GLU A 356 3.65 -26.43 -5.00
C GLU A 356 3.41 -26.00 -3.55
N ILE A 357 4.38 -25.32 -2.97
CA ILE A 357 4.24 -24.77 -1.62
C ILE A 357 3.23 -23.62 -1.60
N PRO A 358 2.37 -23.53 -0.53
CA PRO A 358 1.60 -22.31 -0.30
C PRO A 358 2.52 -21.09 -0.14
N GLU A 359 2.42 -20.14 -1.06
CA GLU A 359 3.36 -19.01 -1.18
C GLU A 359 3.37 -18.14 0.08
N GLY A 360 2.21 -17.93 0.70
CA GLY A 360 2.11 -17.14 1.92
C GLY A 360 2.84 -17.76 3.13
N ILE A 361 2.99 -19.10 3.17
CA ILE A 361 3.80 -19.77 4.18
C ILE A 361 5.28 -19.56 3.88
N MET A 362 5.68 -19.74 2.61
CA MET A 362 7.06 -19.50 2.17
C MET A 362 7.51 -18.06 2.49
N ASP A 363 6.70 -17.08 2.13
CA ASP A 363 6.98 -15.67 2.44
C ASP A 363 7.18 -15.42 3.94
N ALA A 364 6.31 -15.98 4.79
CA ALA A 364 6.37 -15.76 6.23
C ALA A 364 7.74 -16.16 6.82
N PHE A 365 8.29 -17.29 6.39
CA PHE A 365 9.60 -17.74 6.87
C PHE A 365 10.77 -16.93 6.32
N PHE A 366 10.78 -16.67 5.02
CA PHE A 366 11.94 -16.04 4.38
C PHE A 366 12.00 -14.54 4.65
N THR A 367 10.87 -13.84 4.64
CA THR A 367 10.85 -12.40 4.95
C THR A 367 11.18 -12.12 6.42
N THR A 368 10.73 -12.99 7.34
CA THR A 368 11.08 -12.86 8.76
C THR A 368 12.54 -13.23 9.00
N ALA A 369 13.07 -14.28 8.36
CA ALA A 369 14.49 -14.61 8.45
C ALA A 369 15.38 -13.47 7.96
N ALA A 370 15.01 -12.78 6.88
CA ALA A 370 15.71 -11.58 6.43
C ALA A 370 15.69 -10.45 7.48
N ALA A 371 14.55 -10.25 8.15
CA ALA A 371 14.40 -9.22 9.17
C ALA A 371 15.25 -9.46 10.43
N LEU A 372 15.70 -10.70 10.71
CA LEU A 372 16.63 -10.99 11.80
C LEU A 372 17.91 -10.15 11.73
N HIS A 373 18.35 -9.79 10.53
CA HIS A 373 19.53 -8.94 10.34
C HIS A 373 19.33 -7.52 10.87
N ASP A 374 18.09 -7.00 10.82
CA ASP A 374 17.77 -5.71 11.42
C ASP A 374 17.56 -5.81 12.93
N LEU A 375 16.91 -6.86 13.43
CA LEU A 375 16.65 -7.04 14.87
C LEU A 375 17.92 -6.96 15.73
N LYS A 376 19.07 -7.41 15.19
CA LYS A 376 20.38 -7.24 15.82
C LYS A 376 20.88 -5.80 15.80
N ARG A 377 20.57 -5.05 14.75
CA ARG A 377 21.07 -3.68 14.51
C ARG A 377 20.14 -2.59 14.98
N LYS A 378 18.82 -2.88 15.03
CA LYS A 378 17.74 -1.95 15.39
C LYS A 378 17.78 -0.64 14.60
N ARG A 379 18.01 -0.74 13.28
CA ARG A 379 18.06 0.42 12.40
C ARG A 379 16.76 0.67 11.66
N ASN A 380 16.01 -0.39 11.36
CA ASN A 380 14.64 -0.28 10.86
C ASN A 380 13.67 -0.21 12.06
N SER A 381 13.48 -1.32 12.78
CA SER A 381 12.68 -1.32 14.00
C SER A 381 13.58 -1.12 15.24
N ARG A 382 13.42 -0.01 15.94
CA ARG A 382 14.14 0.28 17.17
C ARG A 382 13.51 -0.40 18.39
N SER A 383 12.23 -0.74 18.27
CA SER A 383 11.51 -1.54 19.26
C SER A 383 11.81 -3.04 19.17
N GLY A 384 12.47 -3.49 18.08
CA GLY A 384 12.82 -4.88 17.86
C GLY A 384 11.64 -5.73 17.38
N SER A 385 10.81 -5.19 16.51
CA SER A 385 9.65 -5.87 15.89
C SER A 385 9.84 -6.05 14.40
N VAL A 386 9.17 -7.04 13.83
CA VAL A 386 9.06 -7.27 12.38
C VAL A 386 7.62 -6.99 11.98
N TYR A 387 7.41 -6.07 11.05
CA TYR A 387 6.06 -5.65 10.63
C TYR A 387 5.68 -6.28 9.31
N ILE A 388 4.66 -7.14 9.33
CA ILE A 388 4.16 -7.88 8.17
C ILE A 388 2.72 -7.45 7.89
N VAL A 389 2.45 -6.94 6.68
CA VAL A 389 1.10 -6.71 6.19
C VAL A 389 0.61 -8.00 5.54
N LYS A 390 -0.54 -8.52 6.02
CA LYS A 390 -1.14 -9.75 5.49
C LYS A 390 -2.41 -9.43 4.73
N PRO A 391 -2.39 -9.58 3.39
CA PRO A 391 -3.51 -9.26 2.51
C PRO A 391 -4.51 -10.41 2.39
N LYS A 392 -5.70 -10.10 1.85
CA LYS A 392 -6.68 -11.03 1.30
C LYS A 392 -7.05 -12.19 2.24
N MET A 393 -7.23 -11.87 3.54
CA MET A 393 -7.75 -12.81 4.54
C MET A 393 -9.29 -12.77 4.57
N HIS A 394 -9.92 -13.94 4.61
CA HIS A 394 -11.38 -14.09 4.65
C HIS A 394 -11.86 -14.52 6.03
N GLY A 395 -11.97 -13.58 6.95
CA GLY A 395 -12.59 -13.77 8.25
C GLY A 395 -11.67 -14.28 9.37
N PRO A 396 -12.24 -14.52 10.57
CA PRO A 396 -11.47 -14.77 11.78
C PRO A 396 -10.65 -16.06 11.76
N GLU A 397 -11.08 -17.08 11.05
CA GLU A 397 -10.35 -18.35 10.97
C GLU A 397 -9.03 -18.19 10.22
N GLU A 398 -8.98 -17.33 9.19
CA GLU A 398 -7.76 -17.07 8.44
C GLU A 398 -6.82 -16.13 9.18
N THR A 399 -7.34 -15.16 9.94
CA THR A 399 -6.51 -14.35 10.81
C THR A 399 -5.93 -15.16 11.96
N ALA A 400 -6.69 -16.12 12.54
CA ALA A 400 -6.17 -17.07 13.52
C ALA A 400 -5.11 -18.01 12.92
N PHE A 401 -5.29 -18.44 11.68
CA PHE A 401 -4.28 -19.23 10.98
C PHE A 401 -3.00 -18.42 10.74
N THR A 402 -3.12 -17.14 10.43
CA THR A 402 -1.97 -16.24 10.29
C THR A 402 -1.20 -16.12 11.62
N ASP A 403 -1.89 -16.03 12.76
CA ASP A 403 -1.24 -16.08 14.09
C ASP A 403 -0.45 -17.36 14.28
N LEU A 404 -1.06 -18.51 13.94
CA LEU A 404 -0.39 -19.81 14.00
C LEU A 404 0.86 -19.89 13.11
N VAL A 405 0.78 -19.39 11.86
CA VAL A 405 1.93 -19.35 10.93
C VAL A 405 3.08 -18.59 11.56
N PHE A 406 2.84 -17.36 12.04
CA PHE A 406 3.93 -16.53 12.60
C PHE A 406 4.42 -17.04 13.97
N SER A 407 3.59 -17.72 14.75
CA SER A 407 4.06 -18.42 15.96
C SER A 407 5.03 -19.57 15.62
N LYS A 408 4.82 -20.30 14.50
CA LYS A 408 5.77 -21.32 14.01
C LYS A 408 7.04 -20.68 13.48
N VAL A 409 6.94 -19.56 12.77
CA VAL A 409 8.08 -18.77 12.29
C VAL A 409 8.95 -18.31 13.47
N GLU A 410 8.35 -17.66 14.46
CA GLU A 410 9.05 -17.18 15.67
C GLU A 410 9.76 -18.33 16.40
N LYS A 411 9.08 -19.45 16.56
CA LYS A 411 9.66 -20.64 17.20
C LYS A 411 10.88 -21.19 16.46
N LEU A 412 10.79 -21.29 15.11
CA LEU A 412 11.93 -21.79 14.31
C LEU A 412 13.12 -20.83 14.37
N LEU A 413 12.85 -19.54 14.28
CA LEU A 413 13.87 -18.50 14.23
C LEU A 413 14.40 -18.09 15.62
N GLY A 414 13.86 -18.68 16.71
CA GLY A 414 14.28 -18.37 18.08
C GLY A 414 13.90 -16.96 18.54
N LEU A 415 12.81 -16.42 18.00
CA LEU A 415 12.28 -15.10 18.37
C LEU A 415 11.35 -15.19 19.60
N GLU A 416 11.26 -14.11 20.34
CA GLU A 416 10.23 -13.96 21.37
C GLU A 416 8.84 -14.01 20.72
N GLU A 417 7.85 -14.55 21.43
CA GLU A 417 6.47 -14.55 20.97
C GLU A 417 5.97 -13.14 20.65
N ASN A 418 5.23 -13.01 19.58
CA ASN A 418 4.69 -11.77 19.07
C ASN A 418 5.75 -10.72 18.64
N THR A 419 6.98 -11.12 18.33
CA THR A 419 7.97 -10.26 17.66
C THR A 419 7.47 -9.87 16.26
N CYS A 420 6.86 -10.81 15.53
CA CYS A 420 6.19 -10.55 14.26
C CYS A 420 4.86 -9.85 14.52
N LYS A 421 4.75 -8.61 14.08
CA LYS A 421 3.52 -7.81 14.12
C LYS A 421 2.77 -7.98 12.81
N ILE A 422 1.45 -8.15 12.89
CA ILE A 422 0.60 -8.43 11.73
C ILE A 422 -0.33 -7.27 11.48
N GLY A 423 -0.29 -6.77 10.25
CA GLY A 423 -1.27 -5.82 9.73
C GLY A 423 -2.38 -6.56 9.00
N ILE A 424 -3.62 -6.29 9.37
CA ILE A 424 -4.80 -6.85 8.71
C ILE A 424 -5.22 -5.90 7.59
N MET A 425 -5.20 -6.38 6.35
CA MET A 425 -5.92 -5.71 5.27
C MET A 425 -7.41 -6.05 5.38
N ASP A 426 -8.22 -5.04 5.65
CA ASP A 426 -9.67 -5.14 5.63
C ASP A 426 -10.13 -4.91 4.18
N GLU A 427 -10.03 -5.94 3.37
CA GLU A 427 -10.24 -5.87 1.93
C GLU A 427 -11.04 -7.05 1.36
N GLU A 428 -11.55 -7.91 2.23
CA GLU A 428 -12.46 -9.00 1.85
C GLU A 428 -13.77 -8.87 2.66
N ARG A 429 -14.90 -9.10 2.01
CA ARG A 429 -16.21 -8.87 2.61
C ARG A 429 -16.41 -9.59 3.94
N ARG A 430 -15.97 -10.87 4.01
CA ARG A 430 -16.08 -11.67 5.24
C ARG A 430 -15.19 -11.13 6.37
N THR A 431 -14.08 -10.50 6.07
CA THR A 431 -13.25 -9.79 7.06
C THR A 431 -13.94 -8.51 7.53
N SER A 432 -14.47 -7.70 6.61
CA SER A 432 -15.15 -6.44 6.97
C SER A 432 -16.33 -6.65 7.90
N VAL A 433 -17.18 -7.65 7.64
CA VAL A 433 -18.37 -7.93 8.48
C VAL A 433 -18.03 -8.65 9.79
N ASN A 434 -16.77 -9.11 9.97
CA ASN A 434 -16.28 -9.78 11.18
C ASN A 434 -15.01 -9.13 11.72
N LEU A 435 -14.75 -7.85 11.43
CA LEU A 435 -13.46 -7.21 11.68
C LEU A 435 -13.04 -7.28 13.16
N LYS A 436 -13.97 -7.07 14.08
CA LYS A 436 -13.68 -7.16 15.53
C LYS A 436 -13.15 -8.55 15.91
N GLU A 437 -13.74 -9.61 15.37
CA GLU A 437 -13.30 -10.98 15.64
C GLU A 437 -11.98 -11.32 14.94
N CYS A 438 -11.72 -10.75 13.75
CA CYS A 438 -10.40 -10.83 13.10
C CYS A 438 -9.31 -10.20 13.97
N ILE A 439 -9.57 -9.00 14.51
CA ILE A 439 -8.64 -8.33 15.43
C ILE A 439 -8.45 -9.15 16.71
N ARG A 440 -9.50 -9.76 17.25
CA ARG A 440 -9.44 -10.59 18.45
C ARG A 440 -8.43 -11.72 18.34
N THR A 441 -8.38 -12.41 17.22
CA THR A 441 -7.44 -13.53 17.01
C THR A 441 -5.99 -13.07 16.99
N LEU A 442 -5.74 -11.81 16.62
CA LEU A 442 -4.41 -11.20 16.51
C LEU A 442 -4.14 -10.15 17.60
N LYS A 443 -4.94 -10.07 18.66
CA LYS A 443 -4.91 -8.96 19.63
C LYS A 443 -3.54 -8.70 20.28
N LYS A 444 -2.64 -9.69 20.31
CA LYS A 444 -1.29 -9.56 20.87
C LYS A 444 -0.24 -9.09 19.86
N ARG A 445 -0.54 -9.16 18.54
CA ARG A 445 0.42 -8.80 17.49
C ARG A 445 -0.11 -7.86 16.42
N VAL A 446 -1.39 -7.50 16.41
CA VAL A 446 -1.95 -6.59 15.42
C VAL A 446 -1.36 -5.18 15.61
N PHE A 447 -0.79 -4.63 14.52
CA PHE A 447 -0.24 -3.27 14.53
C PHE A 447 -0.96 -2.33 13.56
N PHE A 448 -1.87 -2.85 12.74
CA PHE A 448 -2.44 -2.14 11.62
C PHE A 448 -3.74 -2.81 11.15
N ILE A 449 -4.75 -1.99 10.88
CA ILE A 449 -5.88 -2.32 10.01
C ILE A 449 -5.94 -1.28 8.91
N ASN A 450 -6.32 -1.66 7.69
CA ASN A 450 -6.39 -0.75 6.57
C ASN A 450 -7.54 -1.14 5.63
N THR A 451 -8.27 -0.15 5.13
CA THR A 451 -9.29 -0.35 4.11
C THR A 451 -8.66 -0.43 2.72
N GLY A 452 -8.63 -1.65 2.14
CA GLY A 452 -8.23 -1.90 0.75
C GLY A 452 -9.47 -1.90 -0.16
N PHE A 453 -10.03 -0.73 -0.45
CA PHE A 453 -11.34 -0.59 -1.08
C PHE A 453 -11.41 -1.20 -2.50
N LEU A 454 -10.29 -1.31 -3.22
CA LEU A 454 -10.25 -1.91 -4.56
C LEU A 454 -10.56 -3.42 -4.48
N ASP A 455 -9.80 -4.18 -3.72
CA ASP A 455 -10.05 -5.60 -3.49
C ASP A 455 -11.40 -5.83 -2.84
N ARG A 456 -11.76 -4.99 -1.85
CA ARG A 456 -13.04 -5.07 -1.16
C ARG A 456 -14.23 -4.93 -2.13
N THR A 457 -14.13 -4.03 -3.11
CA THR A 457 -15.15 -3.85 -4.15
C THR A 457 -15.20 -5.06 -5.09
N GLY A 458 -14.03 -5.59 -5.47
CA GLY A 458 -13.96 -6.83 -6.27
C GLY A 458 -14.59 -8.03 -5.57
N ASP A 459 -14.34 -8.17 -4.26
CA ASP A 459 -14.95 -9.24 -3.45
C ASP A 459 -16.45 -9.05 -3.24
N GLU A 460 -16.94 -7.80 -3.08
CA GLU A 460 -18.37 -7.52 -3.03
C GLU A 460 -19.09 -8.00 -4.29
N MET A 461 -18.51 -7.69 -5.47
CA MET A 461 -19.07 -8.10 -6.76
C MET A 461 -19.07 -9.63 -6.91
N HIS A 462 -17.95 -10.29 -6.54
CA HIS A 462 -17.84 -11.75 -6.65
C HIS A 462 -18.78 -12.45 -5.69
N THR A 463 -18.75 -12.07 -4.42
CA THR A 463 -19.60 -12.68 -3.38
C THR A 463 -21.09 -12.55 -3.69
N SER A 464 -21.50 -11.45 -4.34
CA SER A 464 -22.88 -11.16 -4.70
C SER A 464 -23.16 -11.35 -6.19
N MET A 465 -22.35 -12.16 -6.90
CA MET A 465 -22.43 -12.36 -8.35
C MET A 465 -23.83 -12.76 -8.81
N GLU A 466 -24.54 -13.61 -8.06
CA GLU A 466 -25.87 -14.12 -8.39
C GLU A 466 -27.03 -13.22 -7.91
N ALA A 467 -26.74 -12.16 -7.15
CA ALA A 467 -27.78 -11.29 -6.57
C ALA A 467 -28.47 -10.42 -7.62
N GLY A 468 -27.75 -9.98 -8.64
CA GLY A 468 -28.25 -9.09 -9.70
C GLY A 468 -27.12 -8.34 -10.41
N PRO A 469 -27.49 -7.52 -11.42
CA PRO A 469 -26.51 -6.69 -12.10
C PRO A 469 -25.99 -5.60 -11.17
N MET A 470 -24.69 -5.44 -11.07
CA MET A 470 -24.01 -4.41 -10.27
C MET A 470 -24.26 -3.02 -10.88
N ILE A 471 -24.33 -2.00 -10.02
CA ILE A 471 -24.33 -0.59 -10.44
C ILE A 471 -23.02 -0.25 -11.19
N LYS A 472 -22.96 0.89 -11.87
CA LYS A 472 -21.75 1.38 -12.54
C LYS A 472 -20.61 1.56 -11.54
N LYS A 473 -19.36 1.35 -11.94
CA LYS A 473 -18.19 1.50 -11.05
C LYS A 473 -18.09 2.87 -10.39
N GLY A 474 -18.41 3.93 -11.14
CA GLY A 474 -18.42 5.28 -10.60
C GLY A 474 -19.40 5.46 -9.43
N GLU A 475 -20.56 4.79 -9.48
CA GLU A 475 -21.60 4.85 -8.45
C GLU A 475 -21.22 4.04 -7.20
N MET A 476 -20.31 3.05 -7.31
CA MET A 476 -19.83 2.26 -6.16
C MET A 476 -19.26 3.14 -5.05
N LYS A 477 -18.52 4.20 -5.41
CA LYS A 477 -17.86 5.11 -4.45
C LYS A 477 -18.86 5.84 -3.53
N SER A 478 -20.10 6.00 -3.95
CA SER A 478 -21.18 6.65 -3.18
C SER A 478 -22.20 5.67 -2.60
N SER A 479 -21.98 4.37 -2.74
CA SER A 479 -22.87 3.34 -2.23
C SER A 479 -22.86 3.27 -0.69
N LYS A 480 -23.95 2.77 -0.10
CA LYS A 480 -24.09 2.66 1.35
C LYS A 480 -23.05 1.74 1.98
N TRP A 481 -22.77 0.60 1.31
CA TRP A 481 -21.87 -0.39 1.87
C TRP A 481 -20.43 0.14 1.99
N ILE A 482 -19.94 0.92 1.01
CA ILE A 482 -18.57 1.42 1.05
C ILE A 482 -18.41 2.51 2.12
N SER A 483 -19.43 3.37 2.28
CA SER A 483 -19.43 4.38 3.35
C SER A 483 -19.47 3.71 4.73
N ALA A 484 -20.29 2.68 4.89
CA ALA A 484 -20.34 1.89 6.12
C ALA A 484 -19.03 1.15 6.39
N TYR A 485 -18.42 0.57 5.37
CA TYR A 485 -17.12 -0.12 5.43
C TYR A 485 -15.99 0.81 5.88
N GLU A 486 -15.87 1.99 5.26
CA GLU A 486 -14.83 2.95 5.61
C GLU A 486 -14.99 3.50 7.04
N ASN A 487 -16.22 3.67 7.50
CA ASN A 487 -16.49 4.09 8.87
C ASN A 487 -16.31 2.95 9.88
N ASN A 488 -16.82 1.76 9.58
CA ASN A 488 -16.72 0.57 10.45
C ASN A 488 -15.27 0.22 10.79
N ASN A 489 -14.36 0.32 9.82
CA ASN A 489 -12.94 0.05 10.05
C ASN A 489 -12.37 0.96 11.15
N VAL A 490 -12.66 2.26 11.09
CA VAL A 490 -12.21 3.23 12.11
C VAL A 490 -12.90 2.98 13.45
N ASP A 491 -14.22 2.78 13.46
CA ASP A 491 -15.01 2.58 14.66
C ASP A 491 -14.55 1.35 15.44
N ILE A 492 -14.37 0.22 14.74
CA ILE A 492 -13.88 -1.02 15.34
C ILE A 492 -12.44 -0.87 15.83
N GLY A 493 -11.57 -0.22 15.05
CA GLY A 493 -10.20 0.06 15.47
C GLY A 493 -10.15 0.85 16.78
N LEU A 494 -10.91 1.93 16.88
CA LEU A 494 -10.98 2.74 18.10
C LEU A 494 -11.61 1.97 19.26
N LYS A 495 -12.68 1.21 19.00
CA LYS A 495 -13.32 0.34 19.99
C LYS A 495 -12.36 -0.72 20.52
N CYS A 496 -11.52 -1.28 19.67
CA CYS A 496 -10.47 -2.25 20.06
C CYS A 496 -9.20 -1.61 20.65
N GLY A 497 -9.13 -0.28 20.77
CA GLY A 497 -8.03 0.43 21.45
C GLY A 497 -6.79 0.64 20.60
N PHE A 498 -6.93 0.90 19.31
CA PHE A 498 -5.83 1.18 18.38
C PHE A 498 -5.18 2.53 18.63
N SER A 499 -5.95 3.53 19.05
CA SER A 499 -5.41 4.88 19.31
C SER A 499 -4.20 4.84 20.24
N GLY A 500 -3.06 5.36 19.79
CA GLY A 500 -1.80 5.34 20.53
C GLY A 500 -1.12 3.97 20.65
N LYS A 501 -1.58 2.94 19.88
CA LYS A 501 -0.99 1.59 19.88
C LYS A 501 -0.77 1.00 18.52
N ALA A 502 -1.65 1.28 17.54
CA ALA A 502 -1.66 0.68 16.23
C ALA A 502 -2.20 1.65 15.18
N GLN A 503 -1.98 1.33 13.90
CA GLN A 503 -2.44 2.17 12.79
C GLN A 503 -3.87 1.80 12.37
N ILE A 504 -4.64 2.83 12.05
CA ILE A 504 -5.89 2.76 11.31
C ILE A 504 -5.61 3.44 9.97
N GLY A 505 -5.49 2.66 8.91
CA GLY A 505 -5.06 3.13 7.60
C GLY A 505 -6.20 3.22 6.59
N LYS A 506 -5.99 4.04 5.57
CA LYS A 506 -6.89 4.18 4.44
C LYS A 506 -6.16 4.09 3.10
N GLY A 507 -6.94 3.93 2.03
CA GLY A 507 -6.51 3.55 0.71
C GLY A 507 -5.61 4.54 -0.03
N MET A 508 -5.17 4.08 -1.20
CA MET A 508 -4.24 4.75 -2.11
C MET A 508 -4.89 5.94 -2.83
N TRP A 509 -4.08 6.97 -3.08
CA TRP A 509 -4.36 7.96 -4.11
C TRP A 509 -3.80 7.48 -5.44
N ALA A 510 -4.67 7.15 -6.39
CA ALA A 510 -4.26 6.48 -7.62
C ALA A 510 -3.77 7.42 -8.74
N MET A 511 -3.97 8.74 -8.62
CA MET A 511 -3.69 9.72 -9.68
C MET A 511 -2.43 10.55 -9.39
N PRO A 512 -1.22 10.03 -9.67
CA PRO A 512 0.05 10.67 -9.25
C PRO A 512 0.30 12.05 -9.89
N ASP A 513 -0.35 12.36 -11.01
CA ASP A 513 -0.24 13.65 -11.69
C ASP A 513 -1.28 14.68 -11.21
N LYS A 514 -2.24 14.27 -10.36
CA LYS A 514 -3.36 15.08 -9.85
C LYS A 514 -3.14 15.43 -8.38
N MET A 515 -2.06 16.18 -8.08
CA MET A 515 -1.69 16.51 -6.71
C MET A 515 -2.53 17.64 -6.10
N LYS A 516 -3.05 18.56 -6.90
CA LYS A 516 -3.98 19.60 -6.44
C LYS A 516 -5.25 18.95 -5.91
N GLU A 517 -5.82 18.04 -6.68
CA GLU A 517 -7.01 17.26 -6.30
C GLU A 517 -6.72 16.39 -5.06
N MET A 518 -5.52 15.83 -4.95
CA MET A 518 -5.12 15.09 -3.75
C MET A 518 -5.11 15.98 -2.50
N ILE A 519 -4.61 17.20 -2.60
CA ILE A 519 -4.59 18.15 -1.47
C ILE A 519 -6.02 18.50 -1.03
N GLU A 520 -6.95 18.62 -1.97
CA GLU A 520 -8.33 18.95 -1.68
C GLU A 520 -9.10 17.78 -1.05
N ASP A 521 -8.93 16.58 -1.56
CA ASP A 521 -9.76 15.42 -1.21
C ASP A 521 -9.19 14.54 -0.11
N LYS A 522 -7.87 14.27 -0.15
CA LYS A 522 -7.26 13.25 0.72
C LYS A 522 -7.14 13.68 2.19
N ILE A 523 -7.36 14.95 2.48
CA ILE A 523 -7.51 15.46 3.87
C ILE A 523 -8.68 14.78 4.60
N ASN A 524 -9.64 14.22 3.88
CA ASN A 524 -10.77 13.51 4.47
C ASN A 524 -10.33 12.21 5.19
N HIS A 525 -9.20 11.61 4.81
CA HIS A 525 -8.66 10.44 5.50
C HIS A 525 -8.26 10.74 6.96
N PRO A 526 -7.38 11.73 7.25
CA PRO A 526 -7.11 12.10 8.64
C PRO A 526 -8.34 12.65 9.35
N LYS A 527 -9.21 13.43 8.72
CA LYS A 527 -10.48 13.89 9.34
C LYS A 527 -11.41 12.73 9.73
N ALA A 528 -11.35 11.60 9.03
CA ALA A 528 -12.07 10.39 9.39
C ALA A 528 -11.39 9.58 10.52
N GLY A 529 -10.27 10.04 11.08
CA GLY A 529 -9.56 9.41 12.20
C GLY A 529 -8.49 8.39 11.78
N ALA A 530 -8.13 8.34 10.49
CA ALA A 530 -7.05 7.48 10.00
C ALA A 530 -5.68 8.11 10.27
N ASN A 531 -4.82 7.43 11.04
CA ASN A 531 -3.49 7.92 11.36
C ASN A 531 -2.43 7.55 10.31
N CYS A 532 -2.80 6.82 9.27
CA CYS A 532 -2.02 6.68 8.05
C CYS A 532 -2.93 6.53 6.83
N ALA A 533 -2.42 6.88 5.64
CA ALA A 533 -3.09 6.62 4.37
C ALA A 533 -2.05 6.43 3.27
N TRP A 534 -2.38 5.61 2.29
CA TRP A 534 -1.45 5.22 1.24
C TRP A 534 -1.24 6.32 0.20
N VAL A 535 0.00 6.45 -0.25
CA VAL A 535 0.43 7.37 -1.30
C VAL A 535 1.33 6.66 -2.31
N PRO A 536 1.29 7.08 -3.61
CA PRO A 536 1.97 6.36 -4.69
C PRO A 536 3.42 6.78 -4.92
N SER A 537 3.88 7.88 -4.31
CA SER A 537 5.21 8.45 -4.60
C SER A 537 5.75 9.28 -3.44
N PRO A 538 7.08 9.52 -3.39
CA PRO A 538 7.69 10.45 -2.44
C PRO A 538 7.08 11.86 -2.49
N THR A 539 6.81 12.39 -3.69
CA THR A 539 6.14 13.68 -3.88
C THR A 539 4.76 13.69 -3.25
N ALA A 540 3.93 12.67 -3.53
CA ALA A 540 2.62 12.55 -2.89
C ALA A 540 2.73 12.41 -1.37
N ALA A 541 3.78 11.75 -0.85
CA ALA A 541 4.00 11.65 0.59
C ALA A 541 4.28 13.01 1.23
N SER A 542 5.13 13.86 0.63
CA SER A 542 5.43 15.18 1.19
C SER A 542 4.20 16.09 1.20
N LEU A 543 3.41 16.04 0.14
CA LEU A 543 2.18 16.83 0.03
C LEU A 543 1.08 16.32 0.97
N HIS A 544 0.91 14.99 1.09
CA HIS A 544 -0.05 14.42 2.02
C HIS A 544 0.36 14.64 3.49
N ALA A 545 1.64 14.76 3.81
CA ALA A 545 2.12 15.10 5.14
C ALA A 545 1.56 16.45 5.64
N LEU A 546 1.29 17.39 4.73
CA LEU A 546 0.66 18.66 5.07
C LEU A 546 -0.69 18.48 5.76
N HIS A 547 -1.47 17.44 5.39
CA HIS A 547 -2.77 17.17 6.01
C HIS A 547 -2.62 16.76 7.48
N TYR A 548 -1.56 16.01 7.84
CA TYR A 548 -1.29 15.61 9.22
C TYR A 548 -0.71 16.76 10.05
N HIS A 549 -0.16 17.79 9.43
CA HIS A 549 0.11 19.05 10.11
C HIS A 549 -1.15 19.89 10.35
N GLN A 550 -2.16 19.75 9.50
CA GLN A 550 -3.44 20.46 9.61
C GLN A 550 -4.40 19.81 10.61
N VAL A 551 -4.38 18.48 10.69
CA VAL A 551 -5.31 17.66 11.47
C VAL A 551 -4.52 16.91 12.54
N ASN A 552 -4.81 17.18 13.81
CA ASN A 552 -4.30 16.38 14.92
C ASN A 552 -5.15 15.11 15.03
N ILE A 553 -4.57 13.98 14.65
CA ILE A 553 -5.29 12.70 14.57
C ILE A 553 -5.84 12.25 15.91
N PHE A 554 -5.08 12.41 16.98
CA PHE A 554 -5.53 11.95 18.30
C PHE A 554 -6.73 12.75 18.80
N ASP A 555 -6.78 14.06 18.50
CA ASP A 555 -7.95 14.90 18.81
C ASP A 555 -9.16 14.48 17.95
N GLU A 556 -8.96 14.16 16.66
CA GLU A 556 -10.04 13.66 15.80
C GLU A 556 -10.56 12.29 16.29
N GLN A 557 -9.66 11.36 16.63
CA GLN A 557 -10.06 10.07 17.18
C GLN A 557 -10.83 10.20 18.49
N LEU A 558 -10.48 11.16 19.35
CA LEU A 558 -11.24 11.46 20.58
C LEU A 558 -12.64 11.97 20.29
N LYS A 559 -12.85 12.78 19.24
CA LYS A 559 -14.17 13.29 18.84
C LYS A 559 -15.09 12.18 18.31
N ILE A 560 -14.53 11.21 17.58
CA ILE A 560 -15.32 10.19 16.88
C ILE A 560 -15.43 8.86 17.64
N LYS A 561 -14.64 8.63 18.70
CA LYS A 561 -14.59 7.33 19.43
C LYS A 561 -15.94 6.88 19.99
N ASP A 562 -16.81 7.83 20.33
CA ASP A 562 -18.11 7.58 20.95
C ASP A 562 -19.27 7.76 19.97
N ARG A 563 -18.99 7.93 18.66
CA ARG A 563 -20.05 8.01 17.65
C ARG A 563 -20.76 6.67 17.49
N GLN A 564 -21.98 6.71 16.99
CA GLN A 564 -22.70 5.50 16.65
C GLN A 564 -21.92 4.72 15.58
N GLN A 565 -21.57 3.47 15.89
CA GLN A 565 -20.87 2.57 14.96
C GLN A 565 -21.69 2.34 13.69
N ALA A 566 -21.01 2.19 12.56
CA ALA A 566 -21.65 1.82 11.29
C ALA A 566 -22.45 0.51 11.45
N LYS A 567 -23.64 0.49 10.88
CA LYS A 567 -24.53 -0.66 11.00
C LYS A 567 -24.09 -1.80 10.11
N ILE A 568 -24.11 -3.03 10.63
CA ILE A 568 -23.85 -4.24 9.84
C ILE A 568 -24.82 -4.36 8.65
N ASP A 569 -26.03 -3.85 8.79
CA ASP A 569 -27.03 -3.85 7.74
C ASP A 569 -26.61 -3.00 6.53
N ASP A 570 -25.93 -1.89 6.77
CA ASP A 570 -25.40 -1.05 5.69
C ASP A 570 -24.17 -1.71 5.03
N LEU A 571 -23.32 -2.41 5.81
CA LEU A 571 -22.20 -3.20 5.27
C LEU A 571 -22.67 -4.38 4.39
N LEU A 572 -23.83 -4.96 4.69
CA LEU A 572 -24.43 -6.06 3.94
C LEU A 572 -25.30 -5.60 2.76
N ASN A 573 -25.42 -4.28 2.55
CA ASN A 573 -26.16 -3.73 1.42
C ASN A 573 -25.45 -4.04 0.10
N ILE A 574 -26.09 -4.85 -0.74
CA ILE A 574 -25.54 -5.28 -2.02
C ILE A 574 -25.76 -4.19 -3.07
N PRO A 575 -24.73 -3.73 -3.80
CA PRO A 575 -24.81 -2.65 -4.76
C PRO A 575 -25.35 -3.09 -6.14
N ILE A 576 -26.58 -3.65 -6.15
CA ILE A 576 -27.24 -4.08 -7.38
C ILE A 576 -28.11 -2.96 -7.97
N ALA A 577 -28.17 -2.90 -9.30
CA ALA A 577 -29.05 -1.99 -10.03
C ALA A 577 -30.47 -2.57 -10.08
N ASN A 578 -31.44 -1.77 -9.65
CA ASN A 578 -32.85 -2.16 -9.70
C ASN A 578 -33.45 -1.73 -11.06
N ARG A 579 -33.69 -2.70 -11.94
CA ARG A 579 -34.24 -2.47 -13.30
C ARG A 579 -33.46 -1.39 -14.06
N PRO A 580 -32.15 -1.60 -14.35
CA PRO A 580 -31.34 -0.60 -15.01
C PRO A 580 -31.91 -0.28 -16.40
N ASN A 581 -31.97 1.01 -16.71
CA ASN A 581 -32.43 1.54 -18.02
C ASN A 581 -31.28 2.26 -18.76
N TRP A 582 -30.06 1.78 -18.55
CA TRP A 582 -28.87 2.35 -19.19
C TRP A 582 -28.96 2.22 -20.72
N SER A 583 -28.58 3.28 -21.42
CA SER A 583 -28.45 3.27 -22.87
C SER A 583 -27.27 2.37 -23.32
N VAL A 584 -27.30 1.96 -24.58
CA VAL A 584 -26.20 1.18 -25.17
C VAL A 584 -24.87 1.94 -25.07
N ASP A 585 -24.88 3.26 -25.23
CA ASP A 585 -23.70 4.11 -25.15
C ASP A 585 -23.13 4.16 -23.72
N GLU A 586 -23.98 4.23 -22.72
CA GLU A 586 -23.56 4.17 -21.32
C GLU A 586 -22.92 2.81 -20.96
N ILE A 587 -23.51 1.71 -21.44
CA ILE A 587 -23.00 0.36 -21.25
C ILE A 587 -21.63 0.21 -21.95
N ASN A 588 -21.53 0.64 -23.21
CA ASN A 588 -20.29 0.57 -23.97
C ASN A 588 -19.19 1.42 -23.35
N SER A 589 -19.51 2.63 -22.89
CA SER A 589 -18.55 3.51 -22.24
C SER A 589 -17.98 2.89 -20.95
N GLU A 590 -18.84 2.31 -20.10
CA GLU A 590 -18.43 1.65 -18.86
C GLU A 590 -17.53 0.43 -19.11
N ILE A 591 -17.88 -0.39 -20.13
CA ILE A 591 -17.09 -1.56 -20.52
C ILE A 591 -15.76 -1.11 -21.13
N SER A 592 -15.76 -0.10 -22.00
CA SER A 592 -14.55 0.41 -22.66
C SER A 592 -13.54 0.93 -21.64
N ASN A 593 -13.98 1.70 -20.66
CA ASN A 593 -13.12 2.21 -19.59
C ASN A 593 -12.49 1.06 -18.77
N SER A 594 -13.29 0.05 -18.42
CA SER A 594 -12.81 -1.12 -17.69
C SER A 594 -11.86 -1.98 -18.53
N ALA A 595 -12.18 -2.21 -19.80
CA ALA A 595 -11.38 -3.01 -20.72
C ALA A 595 -10.04 -2.35 -21.04
N GLN A 596 -10.03 -1.03 -21.25
CA GLN A 596 -8.80 -0.30 -21.55
C GLN A 596 -7.83 -0.35 -20.35
N THR A 597 -8.29 -0.07 -19.13
CA THR A 597 -7.46 -0.15 -17.93
C THR A 597 -6.94 -1.57 -17.72
N LEU A 598 -7.81 -2.58 -17.84
CA LEU A 598 -7.44 -3.99 -17.69
C LEU A 598 -6.36 -4.42 -18.71
N LEU A 599 -6.54 -4.10 -19.99
CA LEU A 599 -5.56 -4.42 -21.04
C LEU A 599 -4.22 -3.72 -20.80
N GLY A 600 -4.25 -2.44 -20.40
CA GLY A 600 -3.04 -1.66 -20.12
C GLY A 600 -2.17 -2.25 -19.02
N TYR A 601 -2.78 -2.84 -17.99
CA TYR A 601 -2.08 -3.56 -16.94
C TYR A 601 -1.61 -4.94 -17.37
N VAL A 602 -2.51 -5.73 -17.94
CA VAL A 602 -2.24 -7.13 -18.28
C VAL A 602 -1.10 -7.25 -19.27
N VAL A 603 -1.01 -6.35 -20.28
CA VAL A 603 0.06 -6.40 -21.27
C VAL A 603 1.44 -6.21 -20.63
N ARG A 604 1.58 -5.26 -19.71
CA ARG A 604 2.84 -5.03 -19.01
C ARG A 604 3.16 -6.16 -18.03
N TRP A 605 2.15 -6.66 -17.34
CA TRP A 605 2.27 -7.76 -16.40
C TRP A 605 2.75 -9.05 -17.08
N ILE A 606 2.08 -9.44 -18.18
CA ILE A 606 2.38 -10.68 -18.91
C ILE A 606 3.66 -10.57 -19.74
N ASP A 607 3.82 -9.50 -20.51
CA ASP A 607 4.93 -9.40 -21.46
C ASP A 607 6.22 -8.89 -20.84
N GLN A 608 6.14 -7.97 -19.87
CA GLN A 608 7.32 -7.31 -19.29
C GLN A 608 7.61 -7.72 -17.86
N GLY A 609 6.70 -8.41 -17.16
CA GLY A 609 6.84 -8.75 -15.74
C GLY A 609 6.78 -7.52 -14.81
N VAL A 610 6.00 -6.51 -15.19
CA VAL A 610 5.81 -5.27 -14.43
C VAL A 610 4.46 -5.33 -13.70
N GLY A 611 4.49 -5.45 -12.38
CA GLY A 611 3.30 -5.60 -11.55
C GLY A 611 2.60 -4.29 -11.16
N CYS A 612 3.30 -3.15 -11.23
CA CYS A 612 2.75 -1.83 -10.97
C CYS A 612 3.31 -0.83 -11.96
N SER A 613 2.45 -0.11 -12.66
CA SER A 613 2.85 0.93 -13.60
C SER A 613 1.80 2.01 -13.73
N LYS A 614 2.22 3.20 -14.18
CA LYS A 614 1.29 4.26 -14.54
C LYS A 614 0.63 3.91 -15.87
N VAL A 615 -0.66 3.59 -15.83
CA VAL A 615 -1.47 3.24 -16.99
C VAL A 615 -2.45 4.38 -17.28
N PRO A 616 -2.47 4.96 -18.48
CA PRO A 616 -3.46 5.97 -18.83
C PRO A 616 -4.87 5.36 -18.89
N ASP A 617 -5.85 6.06 -18.36
CA ASP A 617 -7.26 5.73 -18.58
C ASP A 617 -7.73 6.19 -19.98
N ILE A 618 -9.02 6.02 -20.28
CA ILE A 618 -9.61 6.42 -21.57
C ILE A 618 -9.50 7.93 -21.83
N ASN A 619 -9.35 8.75 -20.79
CA ASN A 619 -9.16 10.20 -20.86
C ASN A 619 -7.67 10.60 -20.82
N ASN A 620 -6.75 9.65 -20.94
CA ASN A 620 -5.31 9.81 -20.79
C ASN A 620 -4.84 10.30 -19.41
N ILE A 621 -5.65 10.13 -18.36
CA ILE A 621 -5.24 10.37 -16.97
C ILE A 621 -4.41 9.18 -16.52
N GLY A 622 -3.16 9.42 -16.10
CA GLY A 622 -2.29 8.37 -15.60
C GLY A 622 -2.74 7.86 -14.24
N LEU A 623 -3.05 6.56 -14.17
CA LEU A 623 -3.40 5.87 -12.93
C LEU A 623 -2.25 4.97 -12.49
N MET A 624 -1.80 5.14 -11.25
CA MET A 624 -0.82 4.25 -10.62
C MET A 624 -1.59 3.24 -9.77
N GLU A 625 -1.94 2.14 -10.40
CA GLU A 625 -2.73 1.09 -9.81
C GLU A 625 -1.97 -0.24 -9.87
N ASP A 626 -2.45 -1.22 -9.18
CA ASP A 626 -1.90 -2.56 -9.10
C ASP A 626 -2.93 -3.62 -9.50
N ARG A 627 -2.65 -4.87 -9.21
CA ARG A 627 -3.48 -6.01 -9.58
C ARG A 627 -4.91 -5.96 -9.01
N ALA A 628 -5.15 -5.28 -7.89
CA ALA A 628 -6.48 -5.13 -7.29
C ALA A 628 -7.48 -4.45 -8.24
N THR A 629 -7.01 -3.52 -9.07
CA THR A 629 -7.84 -2.86 -10.09
C THR A 629 -8.34 -3.82 -11.16
N LEU A 630 -7.53 -4.83 -11.52
CA LEU A 630 -7.95 -5.86 -12.49
C LEU A 630 -9.13 -6.67 -11.93
N ARG A 631 -9.12 -6.97 -10.63
CA ARG A 631 -10.21 -7.72 -9.97
C ARG A 631 -11.54 -6.98 -10.09
N ILE A 632 -11.58 -5.67 -9.81
CA ILE A 632 -12.80 -4.87 -9.99
C ILE A 632 -13.29 -4.93 -11.43
N SER A 633 -12.42 -4.58 -12.39
CA SER A 633 -12.80 -4.44 -13.79
C SER A 633 -13.27 -5.77 -14.38
N SER A 634 -12.58 -6.87 -14.09
CA SER A 634 -12.95 -8.20 -14.58
C SER A 634 -14.26 -8.70 -13.95
N GLN A 635 -14.44 -8.54 -12.64
CA GLN A 635 -15.65 -8.98 -11.95
C GLN A 635 -16.88 -8.16 -12.38
N HIS A 636 -16.72 -6.85 -12.60
CA HIS A 636 -17.81 -5.99 -13.07
C HIS A 636 -18.30 -6.40 -14.46
N ILE A 637 -17.39 -6.57 -15.42
CA ILE A 637 -17.76 -6.99 -16.79
C ILE A 637 -18.35 -8.41 -16.76
N ALA A 638 -17.76 -9.34 -15.99
CA ALA A 638 -18.27 -10.70 -15.83
C ALA A 638 -19.69 -10.71 -15.27
N ASN A 639 -19.98 -9.87 -14.26
CA ASN A 639 -21.33 -9.73 -13.69
C ASN A 639 -22.32 -9.18 -14.73
N TRP A 640 -21.95 -8.18 -15.50
CA TRP A 640 -22.83 -7.61 -16.52
C TRP A 640 -23.11 -8.59 -17.67
N ILE A 641 -22.13 -9.41 -18.06
CA ILE A 641 -22.35 -10.51 -19.01
C ILE A 641 -23.32 -11.55 -18.41
N HIS A 642 -23.10 -11.93 -17.13
CA HIS A 642 -23.90 -12.94 -16.43
C HIS A 642 -25.38 -12.54 -16.32
N HIS A 643 -25.66 -11.27 -16.11
CA HIS A 643 -27.02 -10.73 -15.98
C HIS A 643 -27.62 -10.20 -17.29
N GLY A 644 -26.93 -10.37 -18.44
CA GLY A 644 -27.46 -9.99 -19.75
C GLY A 644 -27.53 -8.47 -19.99
N ILE A 645 -26.78 -7.67 -19.23
CA ILE A 645 -26.63 -6.22 -19.49
C ILE A 645 -25.84 -6.01 -20.78
N THR A 646 -24.87 -6.89 -21.05
CA THR A 646 -24.07 -6.95 -22.27
C THR A 646 -23.91 -8.39 -22.72
N THR A 647 -23.35 -8.58 -23.94
CA THR A 647 -23.08 -9.91 -24.49
C THR A 647 -21.57 -10.17 -24.58
N LYS A 648 -21.18 -11.46 -24.59
CA LYS A 648 -19.77 -11.84 -24.83
C LYS A 648 -19.24 -11.31 -26.15
N ILE A 649 -20.07 -11.24 -27.19
CA ILE A 649 -19.69 -10.73 -28.52
C ILE A 649 -19.37 -9.24 -28.42
N GLN A 650 -20.28 -8.47 -27.87
CA GLN A 650 -20.10 -7.01 -27.67
C GLN A 650 -18.85 -6.70 -26.85
N VAL A 651 -18.65 -7.43 -25.73
CA VAL A 651 -17.44 -7.25 -24.89
C VAL A 651 -16.17 -7.61 -25.67
N MET A 652 -16.17 -8.68 -26.48
CA MET A 652 -15.00 -9.06 -27.28
C MET A 652 -14.65 -7.98 -28.34
N GLU A 653 -15.65 -7.38 -28.96
CA GLU A 653 -15.44 -6.27 -29.91
C GLU A 653 -14.80 -5.07 -29.19
N ILE A 654 -15.34 -4.67 -28.04
CA ILE A 654 -14.79 -3.58 -27.23
C ILE A 654 -13.36 -3.90 -26.76
N MET A 655 -13.08 -5.14 -26.33
CA MET A 655 -11.73 -5.56 -25.94
C MET A 655 -10.72 -5.40 -27.08
N LYS A 656 -11.10 -5.76 -28.31
CA LYS A 656 -10.25 -5.60 -29.51
C LYS A 656 -10.02 -4.11 -29.84
N GLU A 657 -11.03 -3.27 -29.69
CA GLU A 657 -10.91 -1.83 -29.93
C GLU A 657 -9.99 -1.19 -28.86
N MET A 658 -10.21 -1.50 -27.58
CA MET A 658 -9.39 -0.97 -26.50
C MET A 658 -7.95 -1.47 -26.56
N ALA A 659 -7.69 -2.68 -27.05
CA ALA A 659 -6.32 -3.15 -27.30
C ALA A 659 -5.57 -2.25 -28.29
N LYS A 660 -6.23 -1.77 -29.36
CA LYS A 660 -5.62 -0.80 -30.30
C LYS A 660 -5.33 0.54 -29.61
N VAL A 661 -6.21 1.00 -28.71
CA VAL A 661 -5.99 2.21 -27.91
C VAL A 661 -4.76 2.06 -27.04
N VAL A 662 -4.65 0.93 -26.30
CA VAL A 662 -3.50 0.62 -25.43
C VAL A 662 -2.21 0.51 -26.26
N ASP A 663 -2.25 -0.12 -27.42
CA ASP A 663 -1.10 -0.21 -28.32
C ASP A 663 -0.61 1.19 -28.75
N LYS A 664 -1.54 2.10 -29.08
CA LYS A 664 -1.21 3.51 -29.39
C LYS A 664 -0.60 4.25 -28.20
N GLN A 665 -1.16 4.06 -26.98
CA GLN A 665 -0.66 4.69 -25.76
C GLN A 665 0.77 4.23 -25.42
N ASN A 666 1.16 3.02 -25.81
CA ASN A 666 2.47 2.43 -25.54
C ASN A 666 3.46 2.49 -26.72
N GLN A 667 3.14 3.19 -27.82
CA GLN A 667 3.95 3.22 -29.06
C GLN A 667 5.40 3.71 -28.85
N ASN A 668 5.67 4.47 -27.80
CA ASN A 668 7.00 5.00 -27.48
C ASN A 668 7.86 4.04 -26.63
N ASP A 669 7.29 2.95 -26.14
CA ASP A 669 8.03 1.92 -25.41
C ASP A 669 8.62 0.90 -26.37
N LYS A 670 9.93 0.93 -26.55
CA LYS A 670 10.66 0.02 -27.47
C LYS A 670 10.54 -1.47 -27.10
N LYS A 671 10.13 -1.79 -25.88
CA LYS A 671 9.92 -3.17 -25.39
C LYS A 671 8.48 -3.63 -25.51
N TYR A 672 7.59 -2.75 -25.90
CA TYR A 672 6.18 -3.05 -26.04
C TYR A 672 5.89 -3.90 -27.28
N VAL A 673 5.11 -4.95 -27.10
CA VAL A 673 4.62 -5.80 -28.18
C VAL A 673 3.13 -5.53 -28.37
N LYS A 674 2.75 -5.13 -29.60
CA LYS A 674 1.36 -4.80 -29.89
C LYS A 674 0.46 -6.02 -29.78
N MET A 675 -0.65 -5.88 -29.09
CA MET A 675 -1.67 -6.93 -28.97
C MET A 675 -2.49 -7.06 -30.25
N SER A 676 -2.75 -5.92 -30.95
CA SER A 676 -3.62 -5.85 -32.10
C SER A 676 -2.99 -6.37 -33.41
N ASP A 677 -1.68 -6.61 -33.47
CA ASP A 677 -1.03 -7.20 -34.65
C ASP A 677 -1.48 -8.66 -34.86
N ASP A 678 -1.71 -9.42 -33.78
CA ASP A 678 -2.26 -10.77 -33.82
C ASP A 678 -2.91 -11.16 -32.50
N PHE A 679 -4.22 -10.95 -32.37
CA PHE A 679 -4.99 -11.27 -31.17
C PHE A 679 -4.92 -12.76 -30.81
N GLU A 680 -4.77 -13.65 -31.76
CA GLU A 680 -4.70 -15.09 -31.53
C GLU A 680 -3.34 -15.55 -31.02
N ARG A 681 -2.29 -14.78 -31.23
CA ARG A 681 -0.95 -15.06 -30.69
C ARG A 681 -0.62 -14.25 -29.43
N SER A 682 -1.27 -13.10 -29.25
CA SER A 682 -1.03 -12.27 -28.06
C SER A 682 -1.49 -12.97 -26.78
N LEU A 683 -0.52 -13.44 -25.98
CA LEU A 683 -0.82 -14.06 -24.69
C LEU A 683 -1.41 -13.05 -23.72
N ALA A 684 -0.97 -11.80 -23.75
CA ALA A 684 -1.51 -10.72 -22.94
C ALA A 684 -2.99 -10.47 -23.25
N PHE A 685 -3.35 -10.34 -24.52
CA PHE A 685 -4.75 -10.16 -24.91
C PHE A 685 -5.63 -11.34 -24.49
N LYS A 686 -5.16 -12.57 -24.74
CA LYS A 686 -5.88 -13.79 -24.29
C LYS A 686 -6.07 -13.83 -22.78
N THR A 687 -5.03 -13.45 -22.02
CA THR A 687 -5.12 -13.41 -20.55
C THR A 687 -6.16 -12.38 -20.11
N ALA A 688 -6.16 -11.19 -20.71
CA ALA A 688 -7.15 -10.15 -20.41
C ALA A 688 -8.58 -10.62 -20.71
N CYS A 689 -8.79 -11.31 -21.84
CA CYS A 689 -10.08 -11.93 -22.18
C CYS A 689 -10.48 -13.01 -21.17
N ASP A 690 -9.56 -13.88 -20.78
CA ASP A 690 -9.83 -14.94 -19.80
C ASP A 690 -10.21 -14.37 -18.42
N LEU A 691 -9.58 -13.28 -17.97
CA LEU A 691 -9.94 -12.60 -16.72
C LEU A 691 -11.40 -12.12 -16.72
N VAL A 692 -11.91 -11.69 -17.87
CA VAL A 692 -13.30 -11.23 -18.04
C VAL A 692 -14.25 -12.43 -18.22
N PHE A 693 -14.02 -13.28 -19.22
CA PHE A 693 -14.97 -14.31 -19.63
C PHE A 693 -15.01 -15.51 -18.70
N LYS A 694 -13.96 -15.73 -17.90
CA LYS A 694 -13.86 -16.74 -16.84
C LYS A 694 -13.81 -16.11 -15.45
N GLY A 695 -14.14 -14.82 -15.32
CA GLY A 695 -14.04 -14.08 -14.05
C GLY A 695 -14.91 -14.66 -12.96
N LYS A 696 -16.12 -15.12 -13.30
CA LYS A 696 -17.02 -15.79 -12.36
C LYS A 696 -16.46 -17.14 -11.83
N GLU A 697 -15.63 -17.81 -12.62
CA GLU A 697 -15.05 -19.13 -12.29
C GLU A 697 -13.78 -18.99 -11.43
N GLN A 698 -13.24 -17.78 -11.30
CA GLN A 698 -12.02 -17.59 -10.52
C GLN A 698 -12.29 -17.62 -9.02
N PRO A 699 -11.45 -18.31 -8.22
CA PRO A 699 -11.64 -18.40 -6.78
C PRO A 699 -11.66 -16.99 -6.17
N SER A 700 -12.73 -16.66 -5.45
CA SER A 700 -12.99 -15.33 -4.86
C SER A 700 -12.86 -14.15 -5.87
N GLY A 701 -12.97 -14.43 -7.18
CA GLY A 701 -12.79 -13.45 -8.25
C GLY A 701 -11.36 -12.93 -8.43
N TYR A 702 -10.36 -13.60 -7.89
CA TYR A 702 -8.96 -13.20 -7.99
C TYR A 702 -8.39 -13.35 -9.40
N THR A 703 -7.45 -12.49 -9.73
CA THR A 703 -6.79 -12.47 -11.05
C THR A 703 -5.47 -13.26 -11.06
N GLU A 704 -4.92 -13.53 -9.89
CA GLU A 704 -3.62 -14.17 -9.68
C GLU A 704 -3.48 -15.51 -10.38
N PRO A 705 -4.45 -16.44 -10.32
CA PRO A 705 -4.27 -17.76 -10.93
C PRO A 705 -4.02 -17.66 -12.44
N LEU A 706 -4.78 -16.83 -13.15
CA LEU A 706 -4.62 -16.64 -14.60
C LEU A 706 -3.35 -15.85 -14.94
N LEU A 707 -3.04 -14.80 -14.19
CA LEU A 707 -1.86 -13.98 -14.42
C LEU A 707 -0.58 -14.79 -14.20
N HIS A 708 -0.46 -15.49 -13.07
CA HIS A 708 0.74 -16.29 -12.75
C HIS A 708 0.95 -17.41 -13.78
N TYR A 709 -0.10 -18.16 -14.10
CA TYR A 709 -0.03 -19.22 -15.10
C TYR A 709 0.47 -18.69 -16.46
N ASN A 710 -0.11 -17.60 -16.95
CA ASN A 710 0.24 -17.07 -18.27
C ASN A 710 1.61 -16.37 -18.27
N ARG A 711 2.02 -15.73 -17.19
CA ARG A 711 3.37 -15.17 -17.07
C ARG A 711 4.43 -16.27 -17.07
N LEU A 712 4.25 -17.36 -16.33
CA LEU A 712 5.13 -18.53 -16.38
C LEU A 712 5.23 -19.08 -17.79
N LYS A 713 4.09 -19.23 -18.48
CA LYS A 713 4.05 -19.68 -19.87
C LYS A 713 4.84 -18.74 -20.80
N LYS A 714 4.72 -17.41 -20.59
CA LYS A 714 5.50 -16.43 -21.37
C LYS A 714 7.00 -16.58 -21.13
N LYS A 715 7.43 -16.69 -19.86
CA LYS A 715 8.85 -16.90 -19.49
C LYS A 715 9.43 -18.18 -20.14
N ILE A 716 8.68 -19.28 -20.15
CA ILE A 716 9.10 -20.55 -20.75
C ILE A 716 9.28 -20.42 -22.27
N ASN A 717 8.39 -19.71 -22.94
CA ASN A 717 8.45 -19.55 -24.39
C ASN A 717 9.53 -18.55 -24.86
N GLN A 718 10.09 -17.76 -23.96
CA GLN A 718 11.19 -16.83 -24.20
C GLN A 718 12.58 -17.45 -23.97
N ASN A 719 12.67 -18.53 -23.19
CA ASN A 719 13.86 -19.34 -22.94
C ASN A 719 13.93 -20.57 -23.85
#